data_807cbcde122b18e38d3520e3ba7d3f55
#
_entry.id   807cbcde122b18e38d3520e3ba7d3f55
#
_cell.length_a   1.000
_cell.length_b   1.000
_cell.length_c   1.000
_cell.angle_alpha   90.00
_cell.angle_beta   90.00
_cell.angle_gamma   90.00
#
_symmetry.space_group_name_H-M   'P 1'
#
loop_
_entity.id
_entity.type
_entity.pdbx_description
1 polymer ?
#
loop_
_entity_poly.entity_id
_entity_poly.type
_entity_poly.pdbx_seq_one_letter_code
_entity_poly.pdbx_strand_id
1 'polypeptide(L)'
;MSSFDDLPKRDRNHALEEEAEAAFQALISHSEDFVFQGSDRKDYGTDCQIEVVLNGQATNVRVHVQLKGTERALNADGSFSIPVDRANLNYLVAQPYSFYVGYHSPSKSLRVSFVDAVLRRYEHSGKDWTDQQSLTILFTDELTVDRLSRLASLALSGSRIARDRRIAQTTATIEAMPVVVREAKPELHVPEDPDLARQLAKRLYESGADRVLSAAFEQFLSVLGADHDAMGFCYMAEINLGMGYQSPDVERIEAALTHFRSRLDTGRFQVGSLYYTIGNALSALDQEQEAKASYIAALEDSDFSSSSEMAAQCYKNLGTSFERLGDEDIAAEHYLEALRLNPNLPEAHNALAHYHHRNGRYEEALSYFDRVVFTDRKLGRTSAISGWRINVLFSLDDTRAAFREINGLLSNADSEPWIWPWCARQVAAFGRTSVESALPALAFWDRCIETHPQLGRARAERLLTSFYLRAKGHDIGEYSEFRSVFDKHIAIVDAEDAALPWDRLGHWAQDEGNWEGAELCFRKAYEMAGGHYGYCLGTALNFLGRFEESRPILLEQAEHLQPDAMSWFQLGLANSNTGRTSEAIAAYEKAIELDPEYDIAMFNLGGVLWNEGEIVAAEDVWLRAVEKFPNHELVEEVLAILELTC
;
A
#
# COMPACT_ATOMS: atom_id res chain seq x y z
N MET A 1 -70.17 -5.45 -6.98
CA MET A 1 -69.13 -6.47 -7.23
C MET A 1 -68.39 -6.66 -5.94
N SER A 2 -68.30 -7.87 -5.46
CA SER A 2 -67.61 -8.22 -4.22
C SER A 2 -66.13 -7.99 -4.37
N SER A 3 -65.44 -7.52 -3.33
CA SER A 3 -63.97 -7.35 -3.29
C SER A 3 -63.18 -8.66 -3.51
N PHE A 4 -63.87 -9.80 -3.59
CA PHE A 4 -63.33 -11.13 -3.92
C PHE A 4 -63.20 -11.40 -5.43
N ASP A 5 -63.76 -10.53 -6.30
CA ASP A 5 -63.67 -10.67 -7.76
C ASP A 5 -62.47 -9.95 -8.37
N ASP A 6 -61.64 -9.26 -7.56
CA ASP A 6 -60.43 -8.55 -7.96
C ASP A 6 -59.24 -9.52 -7.85
N LEU A 7 -59.19 -10.47 -8.79
CA LEU A 7 -58.06 -11.39 -8.91
C LEU A 7 -56.88 -10.69 -9.59
N PRO A 8 -55.63 -10.96 -9.15
CA PRO A 8 -54.44 -10.41 -9.79
C PRO A 8 -54.42 -10.81 -11.27
N LYS A 9 -54.39 -9.81 -12.17
CA LYS A 9 -54.29 -10.04 -13.59
C LYS A 9 -52.86 -10.41 -13.94
N ARG A 10 -52.70 -11.53 -14.67
CA ARG A 10 -51.41 -11.89 -15.27
C ARG A 10 -51.06 -10.80 -16.28
N ASP A 11 -50.00 -10.03 -15.99
CA ASP A 11 -49.50 -8.99 -16.88
C ASP A 11 -48.74 -9.63 -18.06
N ARG A 12 -48.73 -8.96 -19.22
CA ARG A 12 -47.96 -9.40 -20.40
C ARG A 12 -46.49 -9.52 -20.12
N ASN A 13 -45.93 -8.69 -19.24
CA ASN A 13 -44.54 -8.76 -18.81
C ASN A 13 -44.19 -10.09 -18.14
N HIS A 14 -45.06 -10.60 -17.25
CA HIS A 14 -44.87 -11.93 -16.63
C HIS A 14 -44.90 -13.06 -17.67
N ALA A 15 -45.76 -12.94 -18.71
CA ALA A 15 -45.78 -13.94 -19.78
C ALA A 15 -44.47 -13.93 -20.61
N LEU A 16 -43.89 -12.76 -20.89
CA LEU A 16 -42.63 -12.64 -21.59
C LEU A 16 -41.45 -13.15 -20.76
N GLU A 17 -41.45 -12.96 -19.44
CA GLU A 17 -40.43 -13.49 -18.53
C GLU A 17 -40.51 -15.03 -18.48
N GLU A 18 -41.73 -15.61 -18.42
CA GLU A 18 -41.88 -17.07 -18.50
C GLU A 18 -41.42 -17.65 -19.85
N GLU A 19 -41.73 -16.96 -20.98
CA GLU A 19 -41.23 -17.36 -22.29
C GLU A 19 -39.70 -17.30 -22.36
N ALA A 20 -39.08 -16.26 -21.77
CA ALA A 20 -37.62 -16.09 -21.69
C ALA A 20 -36.97 -17.19 -20.84
N GLU A 21 -37.56 -17.50 -19.67
CA GLU A 21 -37.06 -18.56 -18.79
C GLU A 21 -37.14 -19.93 -19.49
N ALA A 22 -38.28 -20.26 -20.10
CA ALA A 22 -38.43 -21.53 -20.81
C ALA A 22 -37.45 -21.67 -21.99
N ALA A 23 -37.23 -20.59 -22.76
CA ALA A 23 -36.26 -20.58 -23.86
C ALA A 23 -34.83 -20.74 -23.36
N PHE A 24 -34.46 -20.07 -22.26
CA PHE A 24 -33.15 -20.16 -21.65
C PHE A 24 -32.90 -21.55 -21.04
N GLN A 25 -33.83 -22.11 -20.31
CA GLN A 25 -33.74 -23.48 -19.79
C GLN A 25 -33.56 -24.51 -20.90
N ALA A 26 -34.27 -24.36 -22.02
CA ALA A 26 -34.12 -25.23 -23.16
C ALA A 26 -32.68 -25.13 -23.74
N LEU A 27 -32.10 -23.94 -23.82
CA LEU A 27 -30.73 -23.75 -24.28
C LEU A 27 -29.72 -24.39 -23.31
N ILE A 28 -29.89 -24.18 -22.00
CA ILE A 28 -29.01 -24.77 -20.97
C ILE A 28 -29.08 -26.32 -21.00
N SER A 29 -30.26 -26.89 -21.25
CA SER A 29 -30.42 -28.35 -21.32
C SER A 29 -29.67 -29.01 -22.51
N HIS A 30 -29.30 -28.21 -23.51
CA HIS A 30 -28.48 -28.67 -24.63
C HIS A 30 -26.98 -28.38 -24.43
N SER A 31 -26.58 -27.74 -23.34
CA SER A 31 -25.19 -27.48 -22.98
C SER A 31 -24.67 -28.57 -22.06
N GLU A 32 -23.48 -29.09 -22.36
CA GLU A 32 -22.77 -30.03 -21.47
C GLU A 32 -22.02 -29.28 -20.36
N ASP A 33 -21.87 -27.94 -20.47
CA ASP A 33 -21.03 -27.11 -19.62
C ASP A 33 -21.81 -26.47 -18.45
N PHE A 34 -23.14 -26.53 -18.47
CA PHE A 34 -23.97 -25.91 -17.44
C PHE A 34 -25.12 -26.80 -17.00
N VAL A 35 -25.45 -26.69 -15.72
CA VAL A 35 -26.70 -27.22 -15.15
C VAL A 35 -27.51 -26.09 -14.57
N PHE A 36 -28.83 -26.13 -14.81
CA PHE A 36 -29.76 -25.16 -14.24
C PHE A 36 -29.99 -25.46 -12.76
N GLN A 37 -29.70 -24.52 -11.87
CA GLN A 37 -29.80 -24.72 -10.42
C GLN A 37 -31.14 -24.28 -9.83
N GLY A 38 -31.90 -23.46 -10.55
CA GLY A 38 -33.22 -23.02 -10.14
C GLY A 38 -33.50 -21.56 -10.47
N SER A 39 -34.80 -21.21 -10.45
CA SER A 39 -35.27 -19.84 -10.53
C SER A 39 -35.47 -19.28 -9.11
N ASP A 40 -34.96 -18.09 -8.86
CA ASP A 40 -35.18 -17.40 -7.58
C ASP A 40 -36.51 -16.62 -7.67
N ARG A 41 -37.54 -17.12 -7.00
CA ARG A 41 -38.88 -16.50 -7.00
C ARG A 41 -39.00 -15.25 -6.12
N LYS A 42 -37.92 -14.88 -5.43
CA LYS A 42 -37.83 -13.66 -4.62
C LYS A 42 -37.04 -12.63 -5.40
N ASP A 43 -37.72 -11.73 -6.03
CA ASP A 43 -37.29 -10.66 -6.92
C ASP A 43 -36.22 -9.72 -6.30
N TYR A 44 -35.00 -10.23 -6.10
CA TYR A 44 -33.85 -9.47 -5.61
C TYR A 44 -32.82 -9.13 -6.71
N GLY A 45 -33.16 -9.29 -8.00
CA GLY A 45 -32.30 -8.89 -9.12
C GLY A 45 -31.60 -10.03 -9.86
N THR A 46 -31.89 -11.30 -9.52
CA THR A 46 -31.47 -12.49 -10.28
C THR A 46 -32.66 -13.38 -10.50
N ASP A 47 -32.99 -13.69 -11.77
CA ASP A 47 -34.14 -14.56 -12.08
C ASP A 47 -33.74 -16.04 -11.97
N CYS A 48 -32.49 -16.40 -12.31
CA CYS A 48 -32.02 -17.77 -12.19
C CYS A 48 -30.49 -17.86 -12.00
N GLN A 49 -30.07 -19.02 -11.55
CA GLN A 49 -28.66 -19.40 -11.42
C GLN A 49 -28.38 -20.64 -12.24
N ILE A 50 -27.24 -20.64 -12.91
CA ILE A 50 -26.67 -21.81 -13.60
C ILE A 50 -25.33 -22.15 -12.96
N GLU A 51 -25.01 -23.43 -12.89
CA GLU A 51 -23.74 -23.91 -12.34
C GLU A 51 -22.90 -24.54 -13.45
N VAL A 52 -21.60 -24.22 -13.44
CA VAL A 52 -20.66 -24.78 -14.43
C VAL A 52 -20.40 -26.25 -14.11
N VAL A 53 -20.45 -27.06 -15.16
CA VAL A 53 -20.10 -28.49 -15.16
C VAL A 53 -18.74 -28.68 -15.84
N LEU A 54 -17.88 -29.48 -15.26
CA LEU A 54 -16.59 -29.87 -15.83
C LEU A 54 -16.44 -31.39 -15.79
N ASN A 55 -16.25 -32.01 -16.95
CA ASN A 55 -16.13 -33.46 -17.07
C ASN A 55 -17.32 -34.22 -16.39
N GLY A 56 -18.53 -33.70 -16.56
CA GLY A 56 -19.75 -34.26 -15.98
C GLY A 56 -19.91 -34.04 -14.47
N GLN A 57 -19.06 -33.23 -13.84
CA GLN A 57 -19.13 -32.93 -12.41
C GLN A 57 -19.50 -31.45 -12.18
N ALA A 58 -20.41 -31.20 -11.25
CA ALA A 58 -20.75 -29.86 -10.81
C ALA A 58 -19.57 -29.21 -10.05
N THR A 59 -19.23 -27.97 -10.40
CA THR A 59 -18.02 -27.30 -9.90
C THR A 59 -18.25 -26.35 -8.73
N ASN A 60 -19.54 -26.13 -8.34
CA ASN A 60 -19.97 -25.06 -7.43
C ASN A 60 -19.62 -23.62 -7.92
N VAL A 61 -19.27 -23.47 -9.19
CA VAL A 61 -19.09 -22.16 -9.83
C VAL A 61 -20.44 -21.70 -10.37
N ARG A 62 -21.07 -20.77 -9.70
CA ARG A 62 -22.40 -20.27 -10.03
C ARG A 62 -22.31 -18.99 -10.83
N VAL A 63 -23.16 -18.89 -11.83
CA VAL A 63 -23.32 -17.73 -12.70
C VAL A 63 -24.74 -17.19 -12.49
N HIS A 64 -24.85 -15.91 -12.22
CA HIS A 64 -26.11 -15.23 -11.95
C HIS A 64 -26.68 -14.63 -13.24
N VAL A 65 -27.92 -14.94 -13.54
CA VAL A 65 -28.57 -14.55 -14.79
C VAL A 65 -29.84 -13.78 -14.50
N GLN A 66 -29.96 -12.61 -15.14
CA GLN A 66 -31.17 -11.82 -15.17
C GLN A 66 -31.82 -11.96 -16.54
N LEU A 67 -33.03 -12.45 -16.59
CA LEU A 67 -33.80 -12.64 -17.81
C LEU A 67 -34.68 -11.42 -18.10
N LYS A 68 -34.77 -11.01 -19.34
CA LYS A 68 -35.68 -9.93 -19.78
C LYS A 68 -36.28 -10.25 -21.13
N GLY A 69 -37.62 -10.16 -21.24
CA GLY A 69 -38.34 -10.37 -22.49
C GLY A 69 -38.75 -9.07 -23.17
N THR A 70 -38.82 -9.09 -24.51
CA THR A 70 -39.34 -7.97 -25.31
C THR A 70 -40.06 -8.43 -26.58
N GLU A 71 -41.05 -7.66 -26.98
CA GLU A 71 -41.74 -7.80 -28.29
C GLU A 71 -41.42 -6.63 -29.24
N ARG A 72 -40.59 -5.68 -28.79
CA ARG A 72 -40.23 -4.50 -29.57
C ARG A 72 -39.45 -4.91 -30.85
N ALA A 73 -39.68 -4.19 -31.95
CA ALA A 73 -38.94 -4.42 -33.16
C ALA A 73 -37.43 -4.33 -32.93
N LEU A 74 -36.69 -5.19 -33.66
CA LEU A 74 -35.21 -5.14 -33.65
C LEU A 74 -34.70 -3.84 -34.27
N ASN A 75 -33.55 -3.37 -33.80
CA ASN A 75 -32.81 -2.29 -34.45
C ASN A 75 -32.32 -2.72 -35.85
N ALA A 76 -31.85 -1.77 -36.66
CA ALA A 76 -31.37 -2.04 -38.02
C ALA A 76 -30.19 -3.03 -38.07
N ASP A 77 -29.40 -3.11 -37.01
CA ASP A 77 -28.28 -4.06 -36.84
C ASP A 77 -28.73 -5.41 -36.22
N GLY A 78 -30.04 -5.63 -36.07
CA GLY A 78 -30.59 -6.82 -35.46
C GLY A 78 -30.54 -6.84 -33.91
N SER A 79 -29.94 -5.86 -33.27
CA SER A 79 -29.91 -5.74 -31.81
C SER A 79 -31.27 -5.29 -31.24
N PHE A 80 -31.44 -5.37 -29.93
CA PHE A 80 -32.54 -4.75 -29.20
C PHE A 80 -32.11 -4.24 -27.83
N SER A 81 -32.94 -3.35 -27.28
CA SER A 81 -32.65 -2.72 -25.98
C SER A 81 -33.82 -2.86 -25.04
N ILE A 82 -33.49 -3.13 -23.76
CA ILE A 82 -34.53 -3.24 -22.70
C ILE A 82 -34.12 -2.32 -21.53
N PRO A 83 -35.03 -1.48 -21.02
CA PRO A 83 -34.79 -0.71 -19.82
C PRO A 83 -34.84 -1.62 -18.58
N VAL A 84 -33.93 -1.39 -17.64
CA VAL A 84 -33.87 -2.06 -16.34
C VAL A 84 -33.67 -1.02 -15.25
N ASP A 85 -34.13 -1.30 -14.04
CA ASP A 85 -33.88 -0.44 -12.89
C ASP A 85 -32.43 -0.55 -12.45
N ARG A 86 -31.86 0.56 -11.94
CA ARG A 86 -30.51 0.60 -11.40
C ARG A 86 -30.26 -0.46 -10.34
N ALA A 87 -31.26 -0.71 -9.47
CA ALA A 87 -31.15 -1.72 -8.41
C ALA A 87 -30.82 -3.12 -8.96
N ASN A 88 -31.36 -3.46 -10.13
CA ASN A 88 -31.10 -4.72 -10.84
C ASN A 88 -29.62 -4.84 -11.24
N LEU A 89 -29.05 -3.78 -11.84
CA LEU A 89 -27.62 -3.76 -12.21
C LEU A 89 -26.73 -3.77 -10.97
N ASN A 90 -27.05 -3.00 -9.92
CA ASN A 90 -26.33 -3.00 -8.65
C ASN A 90 -26.20 -4.41 -8.07
N TYR A 91 -27.29 -5.18 -8.11
CA TYR A 91 -27.27 -6.55 -7.61
C TYR A 91 -26.32 -7.44 -8.42
N LEU A 92 -26.36 -7.35 -9.76
CA LEU A 92 -25.52 -8.16 -10.64
C LEU A 92 -24.05 -7.76 -10.60
N VAL A 93 -23.75 -6.47 -10.41
CA VAL A 93 -22.35 -5.97 -10.23
C VAL A 93 -21.68 -6.59 -9.00
N ALA A 94 -22.45 -6.86 -7.94
CA ALA A 94 -21.94 -7.51 -6.74
C ALA A 94 -21.64 -9.01 -6.92
N GLN A 95 -22.11 -9.63 -8.01
CA GLN A 95 -21.93 -11.05 -8.28
C GLN A 95 -20.70 -11.28 -9.18
N PRO A 96 -19.82 -12.24 -8.87
CA PRO A 96 -18.55 -12.43 -9.58
C PRO A 96 -18.71 -12.83 -11.04
N TYR A 97 -19.82 -13.50 -11.39
CA TYR A 97 -20.11 -13.92 -12.76
C TYR A 97 -21.59 -13.66 -13.00
N SER A 98 -21.89 -12.64 -13.80
CA SER A 98 -23.28 -12.23 -14.01
C SER A 98 -23.49 -11.65 -15.40
N PHE A 99 -24.64 -11.90 -15.97
CA PHE A 99 -25.04 -11.35 -17.24
C PHE A 99 -26.57 -11.24 -17.39
N TYR A 100 -26.97 -10.42 -18.33
CA TYR A 100 -28.36 -10.32 -18.78
C TYR A 100 -28.59 -11.24 -19.97
N VAL A 101 -29.73 -11.90 -20.00
CA VAL A 101 -30.25 -12.60 -21.15
C VAL A 101 -31.53 -11.90 -21.63
N GLY A 102 -31.50 -11.39 -22.84
CA GLY A 102 -32.64 -10.81 -23.50
C GLY A 102 -33.34 -11.83 -24.41
N TYR A 103 -34.64 -12.00 -24.27
CA TYR A 103 -35.48 -12.81 -25.14
C TYR A 103 -36.33 -11.92 -26.04
N HIS A 104 -36.22 -12.09 -27.35
CA HIS A 104 -37.05 -11.43 -28.33
C HIS A 104 -38.17 -12.40 -28.80
N SER A 105 -39.39 -12.21 -28.25
CA SER A 105 -40.49 -13.13 -28.47
C SER A 105 -40.87 -13.33 -29.95
N PRO A 106 -40.91 -12.27 -30.80
CA PRO A 106 -41.29 -12.47 -32.22
C PRO A 106 -40.30 -13.34 -33.02
N SER A 107 -38.96 -13.23 -32.74
CA SER A 107 -37.97 -14.05 -33.42
C SER A 107 -37.56 -15.31 -32.66
N LYS A 108 -38.07 -15.47 -31.44
CA LYS A 108 -37.70 -16.56 -30.53
C LYS A 108 -36.20 -16.69 -30.31
N SER A 109 -35.47 -15.55 -30.31
CA SER A 109 -34.02 -15.51 -30.17
C SER A 109 -33.61 -15.06 -28.78
N LEU A 110 -32.56 -15.69 -28.22
CA LEU A 110 -31.91 -15.30 -27.00
C LEU A 110 -30.65 -14.51 -27.32
N ARG A 111 -30.40 -13.41 -26.61
CA ARG A 111 -29.20 -12.62 -26.72
C ARG A 111 -28.63 -12.34 -25.34
N VAL A 112 -27.30 -12.14 -25.26
CA VAL A 112 -26.60 -11.90 -24.01
C VAL A 112 -26.03 -10.49 -23.97
N SER A 113 -26.03 -9.91 -22.78
CA SER A 113 -25.29 -8.68 -22.46
C SER A 113 -24.59 -8.85 -21.12
N PHE A 114 -23.26 -8.75 -21.14
CA PHE A 114 -22.43 -8.88 -19.94
C PHE A 114 -22.51 -7.64 -19.09
N VAL A 115 -22.52 -7.79 -17.77
CA VAL A 115 -22.52 -6.67 -16.82
C VAL A 115 -21.37 -5.73 -17.08
N ASP A 116 -20.16 -6.25 -17.28
CA ASP A 116 -18.98 -5.43 -17.61
C ASP A 116 -19.11 -4.65 -18.92
N ALA A 117 -19.79 -5.19 -19.92
CA ALA A 117 -20.05 -4.49 -21.17
C ALA A 117 -21.06 -3.35 -20.99
N VAL A 118 -22.05 -3.55 -20.13
CA VAL A 118 -22.99 -2.50 -19.74
C VAL A 118 -22.29 -1.36 -19.03
N LEU A 119 -21.44 -1.66 -18.04
CA LEU A 119 -20.70 -0.67 -17.28
C LEU A 119 -19.78 0.15 -18.20
N ARG A 120 -18.97 -0.51 -19.05
CA ARG A 120 -18.10 0.15 -20.01
C ARG A 120 -18.87 1.07 -20.96
N ARG A 121 -20.05 0.66 -21.44
CA ARG A 121 -20.85 1.48 -22.34
C ARG A 121 -21.30 2.80 -21.69
N TYR A 122 -21.71 2.76 -20.43
CA TYR A 122 -22.06 3.96 -19.68
C TYR A 122 -20.85 4.84 -19.41
N GLU A 123 -19.73 4.25 -19.05
CA GLU A 123 -18.45 4.94 -18.87
C GLU A 123 -18.03 5.70 -20.16
N HIS A 124 -18.05 5.04 -21.31
CA HIS A 124 -17.72 5.67 -22.61
C HIS A 124 -18.74 6.75 -23.03
N SER A 125 -19.97 6.67 -22.59
CA SER A 125 -20.99 7.70 -22.90
C SER A 125 -20.88 8.96 -22.07
N GLY A 126 -19.95 9.03 -21.11
CA GLY A 126 -19.81 10.11 -20.17
C GLY A 126 -20.97 10.25 -19.17
N LYS A 127 -21.86 9.25 -19.10
CA LYS A 127 -22.98 9.19 -18.18
C LYS A 127 -22.64 8.22 -17.05
N ASP A 128 -22.70 8.71 -15.83
CA ASP A 128 -22.60 7.84 -14.68
C ASP A 128 -23.87 6.99 -14.53
N TRP A 129 -23.71 5.68 -14.63
CA TRP A 129 -24.84 4.76 -14.46
C TRP A 129 -25.43 4.80 -13.04
N THR A 130 -24.60 5.19 -12.04
CA THR A 130 -25.06 5.30 -10.65
C THR A 130 -26.02 6.46 -10.41
N ASP A 131 -26.01 7.46 -11.28
CA ASP A 131 -26.91 8.62 -11.23
C ASP A 131 -28.24 8.37 -11.98
N GLN A 132 -28.34 7.25 -12.73
CA GLN A 132 -29.53 6.92 -13.51
C GLN A 132 -30.52 6.10 -12.65
N GLN A 133 -31.81 6.44 -12.69
CA GLN A 133 -32.84 5.59 -12.07
C GLN A 133 -33.15 4.34 -12.90
N SER A 134 -33.08 4.46 -14.21
CA SER A 134 -33.28 3.39 -15.18
C SER A 134 -32.15 3.37 -16.21
N LEU A 135 -31.71 2.19 -16.57
CA LEU A 135 -30.61 1.92 -17.48
C LEU A 135 -31.13 1.16 -18.70
N THR A 136 -30.51 1.39 -19.85
CA THR A 136 -30.87 0.66 -21.07
C THR A 136 -29.80 -0.39 -21.34
N ILE A 137 -30.19 -1.66 -21.27
CA ILE A 137 -29.33 -2.79 -21.63
C ILE A 137 -29.46 -3.06 -23.13
N LEU A 138 -28.32 -3.07 -23.84
CA LEU A 138 -28.26 -3.39 -25.26
C LEU A 138 -27.88 -4.86 -25.45
N PHE A 139 -28.64 -5.59 -26.23
CA PHE A 139 -28.45 -6.99 -26.56
C PHE A 139 -28.03 -7.13 -28.04
N THR A 140 -26.74 -7.28 -28.26
CA THR A 140 -26.16 -7.42 -29.62
C THR A 140 -25.90 -8.86 -29.99
N ASP A 141 -25.43 -9.64 -29.05
CA ASP A 141 -24.83 -10.95 -29.30
C ASP A 141 -25.84 -12.08 -29.05
N GLU A 142 -26.00 -12.96 -30.04
CA GLU A 142 -26.85 -14.13 -29.88
C GLU A 142 -26.25 -15.11 -28.87
N LEU A 143 -27.09 -15.63 -27.97
CA LEU A 143 -26.68 -16.62 -26.98
C LEU A 143 -26.85 -18.03 -27.56
N THR A 144 -25.71 -18.66 -27.83
CA THR A 144 -25.61 -20.01 -28.41
C THR A 144 -24.96 -20.99 -27.42
N VAL A 145 -25.04 -22.30 -27.66
CA VAL A 145 -24.34 -23.32 -26.86
C VAL A 145 -22.83 -23.07 -26.87
N ASP A 146 -22.23 -22.77 -28.02
CA ASP A 146 -20.78 -22.46 -28.11
C ASP A 146 -20.40 -21.26 -27.26
N ARG A 147 -21.29 -20.27 -27.15
CA ARG A 147 -21.06 -19.10 -26.30
C ARG A 147 -21.18 -19.43 -24.80
N LEU A 148 -22.08 -20.35 -24.46
CA LEU A 148 -22.16 -20.89 -23.10
C LEU A 148 -20.87 -21.64 -22.72
N SER A 149 -20.32 -22.46 -23.60
CA SER A 149 -19.03 -23.17 -23.35
C SER A 149 -17.88 -22.21 -23.05
N ARG A 150 -17.82 -21.09 -23.78
CA ARG A 150 -16.81 -20.04 -23.50
C ARG A 150 -17.05 -19.36 -22.15
N LEU A 151 -18.32 -19.12 -21.79
CA LEU A 151 -18.70 -18.56 -20.48
C LEU A 151 -18.28 -19.49 -19.36
N ALA A 152 -18.51 -20.81 -19.50
CA ALA A 152 -18.08 -21.81 -18.54
C ALA A 152 -16.58 -21.76 -18.30
N SER A 153 -15.80 -21.71 -19.38
CA SER A 153 -14.33 -21.63 -19.32
C SER A 153 -13.86 -20.38 -18.60
N LEU A 154 -14.47 -19.21 -18.88
CA LEU A 154 -14.15 -17.94 -18.21
C LEU A 154 -14.51 -17.98 -16.72
N ALA A 155 -15.69 -18.48 -16.37
CA ALA A 155 -16.14 -18.58 -14.98
C ALA A 155 -15.28 -19.54 -14.16
N LEU A 156 -14.88 -20.68 -14.74
CA LEU A 156 -13.97 -21.64 -14.13
C LEU A 156 -12.59 -21.04 -13.87
N SER A 157 -12.02 -20.36 -14.87
CA SER A 157 -10.71 -19.72 -14.77
C SER A 157 -10.69 -18.66 -13.68
N GLY A 158 -11.67 -17.77 -13.66
CA GLY A 158 -11.80 -16.73 -12.65
C GLY A 158 -12.08 -17.29 -11.26
N SER A 159 -12.89 -18.37 -11.15
CA SER A 159 -13.16 -19.04 -9.87
C SER A 159 -11.92 -19.72 -9.30
N ARG A 160 -11.08 -20.35 -10.15
CA ARG A 160 -9.79 -20.91 -9.73
C ARG A 160 -8.88 -19.82 -9.17
N ILE A 161 -8.76 -18.69 -9.86
CA ILE A 161 -7.98 -17.54 -9.38
C ILE A 161 -8.51 -17.02 -8.04
N ALA A 162 -9.83 -16.87 -7.89
CA ALA A 162 -10.46 -16.43 -6.63
C ALA A 162 -10.27 -17.45 -5.50
N ARG A 163 -10.36 -18.76 -5.80
CA ARG A 163 -10.08 -19.84 -4.85
C ARG A 163 -8.62 -19.82 -4.39
N ASP A 164 -7.70 -19.74 -5.33
CA ASP A 164 -6.27 -19.77 -5.04
C ASP A 164 -5.84 -18.54 -4.25
N ARG A 165 -6.42 -17.37 -4.57
CA ARG A 165 -6.28 -16.15 -3.77
C ARG A 165 -6.82 -16.34 -2.34
N ARG A 166 -7.99 -16.97 -2.16
CA ARG A 166 -8.58 -17.23 -0.85
C ARG A 166 -7.75 -18.23 -0.04
N ILE A 167 -7.25 -19.30 -0.67
CA ILE A 167 -6.35 -20.28 -0.03
C ILE A 167 -5.06 -19.57 0.41
N ALA A 168 -4.46 -18.74 -0.45
CA ALA A 168 -3.28 -17.95 -0.10
C ALA A 168 -3.53 -17.00 1.09
N GLN A 169 -4.71 -16.39 1.17
CA GLN A 169 -5.09 -15.54 2.29
C GLN A 169 -5.30 -16.30 3.62
N THR A 170 -5.76 -17.55 3.56
CA THR A 170 -6.02 -18.37 4.76
C THR A 170 -4.80 -19.14 5.26
N THR A 171 -3.79 -19.38 4.41
CA THR A 171 -2.57 -20.12 4.75
C THR A 171 -1.35 -19.25 5.01
N ALA A 172 -1.44 -17.94 4.75
CA ALA A 172 -0.33 -17.03 4.95
C ALA A 172 -0.25 -16.53 6.41
N THR A 173 0.58 -17.15 7.21
CA THR A 173 1.45 -16.40 8.12
C THR A 173 2.40 -15.58 7.26
N ILE A 174 2.71 -14.36 7.65
CA ILE A 174 3.46 -13.34 6.89
C ILE A 174 4.81 -13.83 6.34
N GLU A 175 5.34 -14.96 6.80
CA GLU A 175 6.63 -15.56 6.41
C GLU A 175 6.55 -16.61 5.30
N ALA A 176 5.36 -17.07 4.94
CA ALA A 176 5.19 -18.12 3.94
C ALA A 176 4.11 -17.75 2.92
N MET A 177 4.41 -16.82 2.01
CA MET A 177 3.71 -16.84 0.73
C MET A 177 4.15 -18.11 0.00
N PRO A 178 3.25 -19.12 -0.20
CA PRO A 178 3.63 -20.30 -0.94
C PRO A 178 4.04 -19.89 -2.34
N VAL A 179 5.18 -20.38 -2.78
CA VAL A 179 5.70 -20.31 -4.15
C VAL A 179 4.65 -20.78 -5.19
N VAL A 180 3.68 -21.56 -4.78
CA VAL A 180 2.56 -22.11 -5.58
C VAL A 180 1.69 -21.04 -6.27
N VAL A 181 1.54 -19.82 -5.71
CA VAL A 181 0.77 -18.75 -6.36
C VAL A 181 1.53 -18.12 -7.54
N ARG A 182 2.87 -18.26 -7.59
CA ARG A 182 3.68 -17.82 -8.73
C ARG A 182 3.62 -18.79 -9.92
N GLU A 183 3.21 -20.04 -9.72
CA GLU A 183 3.28 -21.10 -10.72
C GLU A 183 1.92 -21.61 -11.22
N ALA A 184 0.79 -21.11 -10.70
CA ALA A 184 -0.52 -21.39 -11.29
C ALA A 184 -0.63 -20.68 -12.64
N LYS A 185 0.04 -21.20 -13.65
CA LYS A 185 -0.24 -20.85 -15.06
C LYS A 185 -1.66 -21.31 -15.34
N PRO A 186 -2.60 -20.41 -15.69
CA PRO A 186 -3.88 -20.88 -16.20
C PRO A 186 -3.58 -21.76 -17.41
N GLU A 187 -4.05 -23.00 -17.43
CA GLU A 187 -3.98 -23.88 -18.60
C GLU A 187 -4.94 -23.30 -19.65
N LEU A 188 -4.50 -22.26 -20.33
CA LEU A 188 -5.19 -21.75 -21.51
C LEU A 188 -4.80 -22.65 -22.69
N HIS A 189 -5.78 -23.31 -23.27
CA HIS A 189 -5.56 -24.01 -24.52
C HIS A 189 -5.74 -23.04 -25.69
N VAL A 190 -4.65 -22.73 -26.38
CA VAL A 190 -4.70 -21.91 -27.60
C VAL A 190 -5.14 -22.81 -28.75
N PRO A 191 -6.21 -22.43 -29.51
CA PRO A 191 -6.66 -23.22 -30.65
C PRO A 191 -5.56 -23.37 -31.70
N GLU A 192 -5.46 -24.55 -32.34
CA GLU A 192 -4.51 -24.81 -33.44
C GLU A 192 -4.86 -24.02 -34.70
N ASP A 193 -6.11 -23.61 -34.86
CA ASP A 193 -6.56 -22.76 -35.96
C ASP A 193 -6.08 -21.32 -35.78
N PRO A 194 -5.28 -20.74 -36.67
CA PRO A 194 -4.74 -19.39 -36.55
C PRO A 194 -5.80 -18.29 -36.45
N ASP A 195 -6.95 -18.43 -37.11
CA ASP A 195 -8.03 -17.44 -37.06
C ASP A 195 -8.73 -17.44 -35.67
N LEU A 196 -8.92 -18.62 -35.11
CA LEU A 196 -9.45 -18.75 -33.75
C LEU A 196 -8.43 -18.28 -32.70
N ALA A 197 -7.15 -18.61 -32.88
CA ALA A 197 -6.07 -18.11 -31.99
C ALA A 197 -5.99 -16.58 -32.05
N ARG A 198 -6.08 -15.96 -33.21
CA ARG A 198 -6.15 -14.50 -33.39
C ARG A 198 -7.33 -13.88 -32.65
N GLN A 199 -8.52 -14.46 -32.77
CA GLN A 199 -9.72 -13.97 -32.08
C GLN A 199 -9.57 -14.09 -30.57
N LEU A 200 -8.96 -15.17 -30.08
CA LEU A 200 -8.70 -15.39 -28.65
C LEU A 200 -7.68 -14.37 -28.12
N ALA A 201 -6.55 -14.17 -28.82
CA ALA A 201 -5.54 -13.19 -28.42
C ALA A 201 -6.13 -11.78 -28.32
N LYS A 202 -6.90 -11.36 -29.34
CA LYS A 202 -7.60 -10.07 -29.35
C LYS A 202 -8.52 -9.90 -28.14
N ARG A 203 -9.36 -10.89 -27.85
CA ARG A 203 -10.32 -10.83 -26.72
C ARG A 203 -9.64 -10.77 -25.37
N LEU A 204 -8.58 -11.56 -25.17
CA LEU A 204 -7.82 -11.54 -23.95
C LEU A 204 -7.17 -10.17 -23.73
N TYR A 205 -6.62 -9.59 -24.79
CA TYR A 205 -6.06 -8.25 -24.73
C TYR A 205 -7.13 -7.18 -24.40
N GLU A 206 -8.25 -7.17 -25.15
CA GLU A 206 -9.36 -6.24 -24.93
C GLU A 206 -10.01 -6.38 -23.53
N SER A 207 -9.86 -7.54 -22.89
CA SER A 207 -10.33 -7.77 -21.50
C SER A 207 -9.28 -7.42 -20.44
N GLY A 208 -8.09 -6.95 -20.82
CA GLY A 208 -6.99 -6.66 -19.90
C GLY A 208 -6.37 -7.91 -19.27
N ALA A 209 -6.49 -9.06 -19.94
CA ALA A 209 -5.95 -10.34 -19.43
C ALA A 209 -4.46 -10.52 -19.81
N ASP A 210 -3.64 -9.51 -19.63
CA ASP A 210 -2.22 -9.48 -20.03
C ASP A 210 -1.43 -10.66 -19.46
N ARG A 211 -1.67 -11.02 -18.17
CA ARG A 211 -1.01 -12.17 -17.54
C ARG A 211 -1.36 -13.52 -18.20
N VAL A 212 -2.58 -13.65 -18.71
CA VAL A 212 -3.02 -14.87 -19.38
C VAL A 212 -2.38 -14.95 -20.75
N LEU A 213 -2.28 -13.83 -21.47
CA LEU A 213 -1.57 -13.74 -22.75
C LEU A 213 -0.08 -14.06 -22.58
N SER A 214 0.57 -13.49 -21.57
CA SER A 214 1.97 -13.76 -21.25
C SER A 214 2.20 -15.24 -20.89
N ALA A 215 1.34 -15.84 -20.07
CA ALA A 215 1.44 -17.24 -19.70
C ALA A 215 1.28 -18.20 -20.92
N ALA A 216 0.47 -17.83 -21.91
CA ALA A 216 0.21 -18.59 -23.10
C ALA A 216 1.07 -18.15 -24.31
N PHE A 217 2.04 -17.27 -24.13
CA PHE A 217 2.82 -16.62 -25.19
C PHE A 217 3.41 -17.64 -26.18
N GLU A 218 4.08 -18.67 -25.68
CA GLU A 218 4.71 -19.70 -26.52
C GLU A 218 3.70 -20.51 -27.33
N GLN A 219 2.50 -20.73 -26.80
CA GLN A 219 1.43 -21.41 -27.54
C GLN A 219 0.92 -20.52 -28.68
N PHE A 220 0.70 -19.22 -28.43
CA PHE A 220 0.34 -18.29 -29.50
C PHE A 220 1.44 -18.16 -30.56
N LEU A 221 2.70 -18.08 -30.12
CA LEU A 221 3.86 -18.01 -31.00
C LEU A 221 3.95 -19.24 -31.92
N SER A 222 3.70 -20.43 -31.38
CA SER A 222 3.75 -21.69 -32.14
C SER A 222 2.65 -21.79 -33.21
N VAL A 223 1.46 -21.22 -32.94
CA VAL A 223 0.31 -21.28 -33.85
C VAL A 223 0.33 -20.16 -34.87
N LEU A 224 0.63 -18.92 -34.44
CA LEU A 224 0.56 -17.73 -35.28
C LEU A 224 1.87 -17.43 -35.99
N GLY A 225 3.01 -17.75 -35.37
CA GLY A 225 4.34 -17.29 -35.85
C GLY A 225 4.63 -15.83 -35.46
N ALA A 226 5.90 -15.52 -35.27
CA ALA A 226 6.36 -14.22 -34.73
C ALA A 226 5.93 -13.00 -35.58
N ASP A 227 5.86 -13.19 -36.91
CA ASP A 227 5.53 -12.11 -37.85
C ASP A 227 4.02 -11.92 -38.08
N HIS A 228 3.19 -12.75 -37.47
CA HIS A 228 1.75 -12.61 -37.62
C HIS A 228 1.23 -11.39 -36.87
N ASP A 229 0.38 -10.55 -37.52
CA ASP A 229 -0.11 -9.30 -36.92
C ASP A 229 -0.82 -9.49 -35.58
N ALA A 230 -1.47 -10.63 -35.38
CA ALA A 230 -2.14 -10.93 -34.10
C ALA A 230 -1.19 -11.22 -32.93
N MET A 231 0.08 -11.53 -33.19
CA MET A 231 1.10 -11.57 -32.14
C MET A 231 1.30 -10.21 -31.46
N GLY A 232 0.93 -9.12 -32.16
CA GLY A 232 0.90 -7.77 -31.59
C GLY A 232 0.11 -7.69 -30.27
N PHE A 233 -0.97 -8.45 -30.08
CA PHE A 233 -1.72 -8.49 -28.81
C PHE A 233 -0.92 -9.14 -27.68
N CYS A 234 -0.19 -10.21 -27.98
CA CYS A 234 0.69 -10.87 -27.01
C CYS A 234 1.87 -9.98 -26.65
N TYR A 235 2.48 -9.33 -27.64
CA TYR A 235 3.57 -8.37 -27.42
C TYR A 235 3.12 -7.14 -26.64
N MET A 236 1.92 -6.59 -26.90
CA MET A 236 1.37 -5.49 -26.10
C MET A 236 1.12 -5.90 -24.65
N ALA A 237 0.68 -7.14 -24.41
CA ALA A 237 0.53 -7.67 -23.07
C ALA A 237 1.86 -7.74 -22.31
N GLU A 238 2.95 -8.21 -22.94
CA GLU A 238 4.29 -8.23 -22.35
C GLU A 238 4.79 -6.80 -22.02
N ILE A 239 4.55 -5.85 -22.93
CA ILE A 239 4.89 -4.43 -22.72
C ILE A 239 4.12 -3.86 -21.52
N ASN A 240 2.80 -4.10 -21.44
CA ASN A 240 1.97 -3.63 -20.32
C ASN A 240 2.43 -4.20 -18.98
N LEU A 241 2.81 -5.48 -18.94
CA LEU A 241 3.37 -6.12 -17.75
C LEU A 241 4.74 -5.55 -17.38
N GLY A 242 5.60 -5.27 -18.37
CA GLY A 242 6.91 -4.66 -18.17
C GLY A 242 6.84 -3.20 -17.70
N MET A 243 5.85 -2.43 -18.14
CA MET A 243 5.62 -1.06 -17.67
C MET A 243 5.02 -1.02 -16.25
N GLY A 244 4.46 -2.13 -15.78
CA GLY A 244 3.99 -2.28 -14.39
C GLY A 244 5.14 -2.55 -13.42
N TYR A 245 4.79 -2.95 -12.17
CA TYR A 245 5.78 -3.28 -11.12
C TYR A 245 6.33 -4.73 -11.22
N GLN A 246 6.28 -5.36 -12.38
CA GLN A 246 6.80 -6.70 -12.59
C GLN A 246 8.13 -6.64 -13.35
N SER A 247 9.02 -7.60 -13.07
CA SER A 247 10.25 -7.73 -13.86
C SER A 247 9.88 -8.07 -15.30
N PRO A 248 10.26 -7.24 -16.29
CA PRO A 248 9.94 -7.47 -17.69
C PRO A 248 10.64 -8.73 -18.23
N ASP A 249 9.98 -9.44 -19.13
CA ASP A 249 10.66 -10.42 -19.99
C ASP A 249 11.35 -9.66 -21.13
N VAL A 250 12.63 -9.37 -20.94
CA VAL A 250 13.43 -8.53 -21.83
C VAL A 250 13.44 -9.08 -23.26
N GLU A 251 13.61 -10.39 -23.43
CA GLU A 251 13.68 -11.02 -24.78
C GLU A 251 12.35 -10.85 -25.54
N ARG A 252 11.22 -11.01 -24.85
CA ARG A 252 9.91 -10.83 -25.47
C ARG A 252 9.60 -9.37 -25.80
N ILE A 253 10.06 -8.42 -24.98
CA ILE A 253 9.88 -6.99 -25.27
C ILE A 253 10.81 -6.55 -26.41
N GLU A 254 12.02 -7.06 -26.53
CA GLU A 254 12.89 -6.82 -27.69
C GLU A 254 12.31 -7.41 -28.98
N ALA A 255 11.69 -8.60 -28.90
CA ALA A 255 10.93 -9.16 -30.01
C ALA A 255 9.72 -8.29 -30.38
N ALA A 256 9.02 -7.73 -29.38
CA ALA A 256 7.95 -6.77 -29.57
C ALA A 256 8.42 -5.51 -30.32
N LEU A 257 9.55 -4.94 -29.93
CA LEU A 257 10.17 -3.79 -30.62
C LEU A 257 10.45 -4.10 -32.09
N THR A 258 11.04 -5.26 -32.39
CA THR A 258 11.30 -5.72 -33.74
C THR A 258 10.00 -5.85 -34.51
N HIS A 259 8.99 -6.47 -33.91
CA HIS A 259 7.66 -6.65 -34.50
C HIS A 259 7.00 -5.32 -34.87
N PHE A 260 6.93 -4.35 -33.93
CA PHE A 260 6.27 -3.07 -34.18
C PHE A 260 7.07 -2.16 -35.13
N ARG A 261 8.40 -2.15 -35.05
CA ARG A 261 9.27 -1.38 -35.96
C ARG A 261 9.13 -1.84 -37.40
N SER A 262 9.03 -3.16 -37.64
CA SER A 262 8.84 -3.70 -39.01
C SER A 262 7.51 -3.28 -39.66
N ARG A 263 6.58 -2.73 -38.90
CA ARG A 263 5.25 -2.30 -39.37
C ARG A 263 5.15 -0.82 -39.68
N LEU A 264 6.12 -0.02 -39.28
CA LEU A 264 6.12 1.43 -39.55
C LEU A 264 6.02 1.74 -41.04
N ASP A 265 6.69 0.96 -41.89
CA ASP A 265 6.76 1.22 -43.33
C ASP A 265 5.66 0.50 -44.14
N THR A 266 4.78 -0.25 -43.51
CA THR A 266 3.79 -1.08 -44.21
C THR A 266 2.56 -0.31 -44.70
N GLY A 267 2.29 0.86 -44.11
CA GLY A 267 1.08 1.66 -44.36
C GLY A 267 -0.24 1.00 -43.93
N ARG A 268 -0.16 -0.12 -43.19
CA ARG A 268 -1.35 -0.90 -42.74
C ARG A 268 -1.85 -0.47 -41.36
N PHE A 269 -1.01 0.21 -40.60
CA PHE A 269 -1.28 0.61 -39.21
C PHE A 269 -1.14 2.12 -39.07
N GLN A 270 -1.83 2.69 -38.11
CA GLN A 270 -1.63 4.09 -37.72
C GLN A 270 -0.21 4.30 -37.18
N VAL A 271 0.56 5.14 -37.81
CA VAL A 271 1.98 5.38 -37.50
C VAL A 271 2.14 5.91 -36.07
N GLY A 272 1.31 6.87 -35.65
CA GLY A 272 1.33 7.39 -34.28
C GLY A 272 1.07 6.33 -33.22
N SER A 273 0.13 5.41 -33.45
CA SER A 273 -0.14 4.29 -32.54
C SER A 273 1.04 3.32 -32.43
N LEU A 274 1.74 3.08 -33.55
CA LEU A 274 2.96 2.27 -33.53
C LEU A 274 4.08 2.94 -32.72
N TYR A 275 4.32 4.24 -32.94
CA TYR A 275 5.31 4.99 -32.15
C TYR A 275 4.97 5.02 -30.67
N TYR A 276 3.70 5.18 -30.30
CA TYR A 276 3.26 5.09 -28.91
C TYR A 276 3.56 3.71 -28.29
N THR A 277 3.27 2.62 -29.03
CA THR A 277 3.55 1.25 -28.56
C THR A 277 5.07 0.99 -28.47
N ILE A 278 5.86 1.47 -29.44
CA ILE A 278 7.33 1.40 -29.40
C ILE A 278 7.87 2.18 -28.20
N GLY A 279 7.33 3.38 -27.93
CA GLY A 279 7.68 4.16 -26.72
C GLY A 279 7.43 3.39 -25.44
N ASN A 280 6.27 2.73 -25.32
CA ASN A 280 5.95 1.89 -24.15
C ASN A 280 6.92 0.71 -24.01
N ALA A 281 7.28 0.05 -25.11
CA ALA A 281 8.25 -1.05 -25.08
C ALA A 281 9.65 -0.58 -24.64
N LEU A 282 10.10 0.56 -25.15
CA LEU A 282 11.39 1.15 -24.79
C LEU A 282 11.41 1.58 -23.31
N SER A 283 10.33 2.18 -22.81
CA SER A 283 10.19 2.54 -21.40
C SER A 283 10.16 1.30 -20.48
N ALA A 284 9.56 0.20 -20.92
CA ALA A 284 9.60 -1.08 -20.21
C ALA A 284 11.02 -1.70 -20.14
N LEU A 285 11.91 -1.31 -21.06
CA LEU A 285 13.33 -1.69 -21.07
C LEU A 285 14.25 -0.64 -20.44
N ASP A 286 13.70 0.36 -19.73
CA ASP A 286 14.44 1.49 -19.15
C ASP A 286 15.23 2.33 -20.17
N GLN A 287 14.87 2.26 -21.47
CA GLN A 287 15.46 3.05 -22.56
C GLN A 287 14.70 4.38 -22.73
N GLU A 288 14.73 5.23 -21.69
CA GLU A 288 13.84 6.39 -21.59
C GLU A 288 14.13 7.50 -22.63
N GLN A 289 15.37 7.64 -23.10
CA GLN A 289 15.68 8.64 -24.15
C GLN A 289 15.02 8.29 -25.49
N GLU A 290 15.06 7.02 -25.87
CA GLU A 290 14.43 6.51 -27.10
C GLU A 290 12.91 6.45 -26.95
N ALA A 291 12.42 6.10 -25.73
CA ALA A 291 10.99 6.12 -25.41
C ALA A 291 10.41 7.53 -25.59
N LYS A 292 11.07 8.54 -25.03
CA LYS A 292 10.72 9.95 -25.18
C LYS A 292 10.62 10.37 -26.65
N ALA A 293 11.62 10.01 -27.46
CA ALA A 293 11.62 10.32 -28.90
C ALA A 293 10.45 9.66 -29.62
N SER A 294 10.11 8.43 -29.25
CA SER A 294 8.98 7.69 -29.83
C SER A 294 7.63 8.31 -29.42
N TYR A 295 7.46 8.74 -28.18
CA TYR A 295 6.23 9.43 -27.75
C TYR A 295 6.03 10.78 -28.46
N ILE A 296 7.12 11.54 -28.67
CA ILE A 296 7.06 12.79 -29.44
C ILE A 296 6.63 12.49 -30.87
N ALA A 297 7.21 11.49 -31.54
CA ALA A 297 6.83 11.08 -32.88
C ALA A 297 5.35 10.61 -32.96
N ALA A 298 4.84 9.98 -31.91
CA ALA A 298 3.44 9.62 -31.81
C ALA A 298 2.52 10.84 -31.80
N LEU A 299 2.89 11.87 -31.01
CA LEU A 299 2.12 13.11 -30.87
C LEU A 299 2.20 14.01 -32.14
N GLU A 300 3.23 13.90 -32.97
CA GLU A 300 3.36 14.58 -34.25
C GLU A 300 2.42 14.01 -35.31
N ASP A 301 1.96 12.76 -35.14
CA ASP A 301 0.96 12.16 -36.02
C ASP A 301 -0.43 12.77 -35.77
N SER A 302 -1.02 13.40 -36.79
CA SER A 302 -2.29 14.13 -36.69
C SER A 302 -3.48 13.22 -36.34
N ASP A 303 -3.48 12.00 -36.84
CA ASP A 303 -4.58 11.05 -36.63
C ASP A 303 -4.55 10.53 -35.21
N PHE A 304 -3.35 10.24 -34.69
CA PHE A 304 -3.16 9.83 -33.29
C PHE A 304 -3.49 10.97 -32.32
N SER A 305 -2.94 12.16 -32.56
CA SER A 305 -3.12 13.32 -31.66
C SER A 305 -4.55 13.90 -31.69
N SER A 306 -5.35 13.58 -32.70
CA SER A 306 -6.77 13.94 -32.74
C SER A 306 -7.61 13.19 -31.70
N SER A 307 -7.16 12.03 -31.25
CA SER A 307 -7.77 11.30 -30.13
C SER A 307 -7.30 11.89 -28.80
N SER A 308 -8.14 12.66 -28.14
CA SER A 308 -7.80 13.27 -26.85
C SER A 308 -7.41 12.24 -25.78
N GLU A 309 -8.00 11.04 -25.80
CA GLU A 309 -7.69 9.96 -24.88
C GLU A 309 -6.29 9.39 -25.13
N MET A 310 -5.97 9.05 -26.37
CA MET A 310 -4.66 8.52 -26.74
C MET A 310 -3.54 9.54 -26.54
N ALA A 311 -3.80 10.79 -26.94
CA ALA A 311 -2.85 11.89 -26.72
C ALA A 311 -2.61 12.15 -25.23
N ALA A 312 -3.65 12.11 -24.39
CA ALA A 312 -3.51 12.25 -22.94
C ALA A 312 -2.64 11.14 -22.34
N GLN A 313 -2.86 9.88 -22.72
CA GLN A 313 -2.02 8.77 -22.27
C GLN A 313 -0.56 8.91 -22.74
N CYS A 314 -0.37 9.38 -23.98
CA CYS A 314 0.96 9.61 -24.54
C CYS A 314 1.69 10.73 -23.77
N TYR A 315 1.03 11.86 -23.51
CA TYR A 315 1.61 12.93 -22.69
C TYR A 315 1.94 12.44 -21.28
N LYS A 316 1.07 11.63 -20.65
CA LYS A 316 1.35 11.05 -19.34
C LYS A 316 2.61 10.15 -19.39
N ASN A 317 2.75 9.28 -20.39
CA ASN A 317 3.92 8.43 -20.53
C ASN A 317 5.20 9.24 -20.85
N LEU A 318 5.08 10.26 -21.69
CA LEU A 318 6.17 11.21 -21.97
C LEU A 318 6.64 11.92 -20.70
N GLY A 319 5.70 12.38 -19.87
CA GLY A 319 6.00 12.93 -18.54
C GLY A 319 6.75 11.93 -17.66
N THR A 320 6.32 10.66 -17.64
CA THR A 320 7.02 9.60 -16.90
C THR A 320 8.47 9.41 -17.38
N SER A 321 8.71 9.45 -18.70
CA SER A 321 10.08 9.37 -19.23
C SER A 321 10.94 10.56 -18.79
N PHE A 322 10.40 11.79 -18.81
CA PHE A 322 11.13 12.97 -18.29
C PHE A 322 11.42 12.84 -16.79
N GLU A 323 10.45 12.38 -15.99
CA GLU A 323 10.64 12.16 -14.55
C GLU A 323 11.77 11.15 -14.28
N ARG A 324 11.80 10.02 -14.99
CA ARG A 324 12.87 9.01 -14.87
C ARG A 324 14.25 9.51 -15.33
N LEU A 325 14.28 10.48 -16.23
CA LEU A 325 15.50 11.15 -16.69
C LEU A 325 15.94 12.28 -15.73
N GLY A 326 15.15 12.59 -14.69
CA GLY A 326 15.46 13.62 -13.68
C GLY A 326 14.92 15.01 -14.00
N ASP A 327 14.18 15.17 -15.11
CA ASP A 327 13.60 16.44 -15.57
C ASP A 327 12.18 16.63 -15.00
N GLU A 328 12.04 16.68 -13.66
CA GLU A 328 10.75 16.65 -12.95
C GLU A 328 9.81 17.80 -13.31
N ASP A 329 10.33 19.01 -13.54
CA ASP A 329 9.51 20.16 -13.89
C ASP A 329 8.91 20.02 -15.30
N ILE A 330 9.68 19.50 -16.25
CA ILE A 330 9.18 19.21 -17.60
C ILE A 330 8.18 18.06 -17.57
N ALA A 331 8.43 17.06 -16.73
CA ALA A 331 7.48 15.97 -16.52
C ALA A 331 6.12 16.51 -16.02
N ALA A 332 6.13 17.44 -15.06
CA ALA A 332 4.91 18.05 -14.54
C ALA A 332 4.12 18.83 -15.61
N GLU A 333 4.81 19.53 -16.53
CA GLU A 333 4.16 20.21 -17.66
C GLU A 333 3.42 19.19 -18.56
N HIS A 334 4.05 18.07 -18.86
CA HIS A 334 3.42 17.02 -19.66
C HIS A 334 2.25 16.34 -18.96
N TYR A 335 2.32 16.13 -17.63
CA TYR A 335 1.19 15.63 -16.86
C TYR A 335 0.01 16.61 -16.85
N LEU A 336 0.28 17.92 -16.77
CA LEU A 336 -0.76 18.96 -16.90
C LEU A 336 -1.40 18.96 -18.29
N GLU A 337 -0.62 18.78 -19.35
CA GLU A 337 -1.15 18.67 -20.71
C GLU A 337 -2.01 17.40 -20.88
N ALA A 338 -1.59 16.29 -20.26
CA ALA A 338 -2.40 15.07 -20.21
C ALA A 338 -3.76 15.32 -19.55
N LEU A 339 -3.80 16.06 -18.43
CA LEU A 339 -5.04 16.44 -17.73
C LEU A 339 -5.87 17.47 -18.47
N ARG A 340 -5.24 18.33 -19.28
CA ARG A 340 -5.98 19.25 -20.16
C ARG A 340 -6.79 18.48 -21.21
N LEU A 341 -6.25 17.38 -21.72
CA LEU A 341 -6.90 16.53 -22.72
C LEU A 341 -7.89 15.54 -22.09
N ASN A 342 -7.52 14.96 -20.95
CA ASN A 342 -8.36 14.06 -20.17
C ASN A 342 -8.31 14.45 -18.67
N PRO A 343 -9.25 15.30 -18.19
CA PRO A 343 -9.27 15.76 -16.81
C PRO A 343 -9.45 14.65 -15.75
N ASN A 344 -9.85 13.47 -16.16
CA ASN A 344 -10.12 12.34 -15.25
C ASN A 344 -9.04 11.25 -15.33
N LEU A 345 -7.84 11.53 -15.84
CA LEU A 345 -6.74 10.57 -15.96
C LEU A 345 -6.06 10.35 -14.59
N PRO A 346 -6.34 9.21 -13.90
CA PRO A 346 -5.87 9.01 -12.51
C PRO A 346 -4.34 8.97 -12.42
N GLU A 347 -3.67 8.41 -13.42
CA GLU A 347 -2.21 8.27 -13.45
C GLU A 347 -1.51 9.63 -13.49
N ALA A 348 -2.06 10.60 -14.26
CA ALA A 348 -1.52 11.95 -14.31
C ALA A 348 -1.78 12.73 -13.02
N HIS A 349 -2.97 12.56 -12.42
CA HIS A 349 -3.23 13.12 -11.09
C HIS A 349 -2.28 12.55 -10.04
N ASN A 350 -2.05 11.23 -10.05
CA ASN A 350 -1.12 10.59 -9.12
C ASN A 350 0.31 11.11 -9.30
N ALA A 351 0.79 11.23 -10.53
CA ALA A 351 2.13 11.75 -10.82
C ALA A 351 2.32 13.18 -10.33
N LEU A 352 1.34 14.07 -10.60
CA LEU A 352 1.37 15.45 -10.09
C LEU A 352 1.27 15.52 -8.57
N ALA A 353 0.48 14.66 -7.93
CA ALA A 353 0.41 14.59 -6.49
C ALA A 353 1.78 14.27 -5.88
N HIS A 354 2.50 13.27 -6.43
CA HIS A 354 3.85 12.94 -5.99
C HIS A 354 4.86 14.04 -6.27
N TYR A 355 4.78 14.69 -7.44
CA TYR A 355 5.62 15.85 -7.77
C TYR A 355 5.44 16.97 -6.75
N HIS A 356 4.20 17.38 -6.44
CA HIS A 356 3.92 18.40 -5.45
C HIS A 356 4.36 17.98 -4.03
N HIS A 357 4.15 16.71 -3.66
CA HIS A 357 4.59 16.17 -2.37
C HIS A 357 6.11 16.26 -2.20
N ARG A 358 6.90 15.83 -3.20
CA ARG A 358 8.38 15.92 -3.18
C ARG A 358 8.88 17.37 -3.07
N ASN A 359 8.12 18.32 -3.62
CA ASN A 359 8.42 19.74 -3.56
C ASN A 359 7.85 20.46 -2.31
N GLY A 360 7.31 19.71 -1.32
CA GLY A 360 6.74 20.27 -0.09
C GLY A 360 5.44 21.07 -0.28
N ARG A 361 4.81 21.00 -1.44
CA ARG A 361 3.53 21.64 -1.77
C ARG A 361 2.39 20.70 -1.41
N TYR A 362 2.14 20.56 -0.10
CA TYR A 362 1.27 19.53 0.42
C TYR A 362 -0.22 19.76 0.13
N GLU A 363 -0.69 21.00 0.07
CA GLU A 363 -2.07 21.34 -0.28
C GLU A 363 -2.40 20.98 -1.73
N GLU A 364 -1.49 21.28 -2.65
CA GLU A 364 -1.63 20.89 -4.05
C GLU A 364 -1.55 19.36 -4.20
N ALA A 365 -0.61 18.71 -3.51
CA ALA A 365 -0.51 17.25 -3.50
C ALA A 365 -1.82 16.62 -3.03
N LEU A 366 -2.41 17.13 -1.93
CA LEU A 366 -3.67 16.63 -1.40
C LEU A 366 -4.81 16.78 -2.41
N SER A 367 -4.89 17.93 -3.09
CA SER A 367 -5.90 18.18 -4.12
C SER A 367 -5.86 17.15 -5.25
N TYR A 368 -4.66 16.76 -5.68
CA TYR A 368 -4.50 15.75 -6.72
C TYR A 368 -4.78 14.33 -6.20
N PHE A 369 -4.30 13.97 -5.00
CA PHE A 369 -4.62 12.67 -4.39
C PHE A 369 -6.12 12.50 -4.12
N ASP A 370 -6.82 13.57 -3.72
CA ASP A 370 -8.27 13.54 -3.50
C ASP A 370 -9.04 13.11 -4.76
N ARG A 371 -8.63 13.57 -5.93
CA ARG A 371 -9.25 13.20 -7.19
C ARG A 371 -9.08 11.71 -7.50
N VAL A 372 -7.90 11.17 -7.25
CA VAL A 372 -7.64 9.74 -7.49
C VAL A 372 -8.42 8.89 -6.49
N VAL A 373 -8.34 9.20 -5.20
CA VAL A 373 -9.04 8.47 -4.14
C VAL A 373 -10.56 8.53 -4.32
N PHE A 374 -11.09 9.67 -4.73
CA PHE A 374 -12.52 9.82 -5.01
C PHE A 374 -12.96 8.90 -6.16
N THR A 375 -12.17 8.84 -7.23
CA THR A 375 -12.44 7.96 -8.38
C THR A 375 -12.39 6.49 -7.98
N ASP A 376 -11.38 6.06 -7.21
CA ASP A 376 -11.25 4.69 -6.75
C ASP A 376 -12.40 4.28 -5.81
N ARG A 377 -12.80 5.15 -4.88
CA ARG A 377 -13.96 4.90 -3.99
C ARG A 377 -15.26 4.76 -4.77
N LYS A 378 -15.45 5.57 -5.79
CA LYS A 378 -16.62 5.50 -6.67
C LYS A 378 -16.68 4.17 -7.43
N LEU A 379 -15.52 3.59 -7.74
CA LEU A 379 -15.38 2.28 -8.38
C LEU A 379 -15.35 1.11 -7.36
N GLY A 380 -15.57 1.37 -6.06
CA GLY A 380 -15.50 0.37 -5.00
C GLY A 380 -14.11 -0.23 -4.81
N ARG A 381 -13.04 0.49 -5.19
CA ARG A 381 -11.65 0.06 -5.07
C ARG A 381 -10.99 0.70 -3.86
N THR A 382 -10.16 -0.06 -3.15
CA THR A 382 -9.26 0.46 -2.13
C THR A 382 -7.92 0.73 -2.78
N SER A 383 -7.52 1.99 -2.84
CA SER A 383 -6.28 2.40 -3.50
C SER A 383 -5.12 2.52 -2.51
N ALA A 384 -3.94 2.02 -2.90
CA ALA A 384 -2.69 2.32 -2.19
C ALA A 384 -2.39 3.84 -2.12
N ILE A 385 -2.98 4.63 -3.02
CA ILE A 385 -2.88 6.09 -3.05
C ILE A 385 -3.55 6.73 -1.82
N SER A 386 -4.59 6.10 -1.25
CA SER A 386 -5.15 6.52 0.04
C SER A 386 -4.08 6.59 1.12
N GLY A 387 -3.07 5.72 1.01
CA GLY A 387 -1.91 5.76 1.87
C GLY A 387 -1.10 7.05 1.72
N TRP A 388 -0.72 7.42 0.53
CA TRP A 388 0.03 8.66 0.28
C TRP A 388 -0.76 9.90 0.71
N ARG A 389 -2.08 9.87 0.52
CA ARG A 389 -2.98 10.90 1.02
C ARG A 389 -2.89 11.07 2.54
N ILE A 390 -2.85 9.98 3.30
CA ILE A 390 -2.65 9.98 4.75
C ILE A 390 -1.31 10.64 5.12
N ASN A 391 -0.24 10.30 4.38
CA ASN A 391 1.08 10.90 4.60
C ASN A 391 1.02 12.43 4.44
N VAL A 392 0.39 12.91 3.37
CA VAL A 392 0.21 14.36 3.11
C VAL A 392 -0.64 15.02 4.21
N LEU A 393 -1.71 14.37 4.68
CA LEU A 393 -2.53 14.90 5.76
C LEU A 393 -1.74 15.06 7.07
N PHE A 394 -0.85 14.11 7.39
CA PHE A 394 0.06 14.26 8.52
C PHE A 394 1.07 15.41 8.29
N SER A 395 1.58 15.57 7.07
CA SER A 395 2.51 16.65 6.73
C SER A 395 1.87 18.03 6.82
N LEU A 396 0.54 18.12 6.63
CA LEU A 396 -0.29 19.31 6.83
C LEU A 396 -0.77 19.51 8.27
N ASP A 397 -0.34 18.64 9.21
CA ASP A 397 -0.80 18.59 10.60
C ASP A 397 -2.32 18.35 10.75
N ASP A 398 -3.00 17.91 9.70
CA ASP A 398 -4.41 17.48 9.79
C ASP A 398 -4.52 16.04 10.30
N THR A 399 -4.08 15.88 11.55
CA THR A 399 -4.07 14.60 12.27
C THR A 399 -5.45 13.94 12.32
N ARG A 400 -6.52 14.74 12.46
CA ARG A 400 -7.89 14.21 12.52
C ARG A 400 -8.33 13.59 11.21
N ALA A 401 -8.04 14.24 10.10
CA ALA A 401 -8.35 13.69 8.78
C ALA A 401 -7.49 12.44 8.49
N ALA A 402 -6.19 12.47 8.84
CA ALA A 402 -5.29 11.33 8.66
C ALA A 402 -5.80 10.08 9.39
N PHE A 403 -6.14 10.16 10.68
CA PHE A 403 -6.66 9.02 11.43
C PHE A 403 -8.08 8.60 11.01
N ARG A 404 -8.92 9.52 10.54
CA ARG A 404 -10.21 9.16 9.92
C ARG A 404 -10.00 8.32 8.67
N GLU A 405 -9.05 8.69 7.83
CA GLU A 405 -8.69 7.94 6.62
C GLU A 405 -8.11 6.56 6.96
N ILE A 406 -7.20 6.48 7.95
CA ILE A 406 -6.67 5.20 8.47
C ILE A 406 -7.81 4.28 8.91
N ASN A 407 -8.76 4.78 9.71
CA ASN A 407 -9.89 3.99 10.16
C ASN A 407 -10.80 3.54 9.00
N GLY A 408 -10.96 4.37 7.98
CA GLY A 408 -11.66 4.02 6.75
C GLY A 408 -10.96 2.89 5.97
N LEU A 409 -9.64 2.94 5.85
CA LEU A 409 -8.87 1.87 5.22
C LEU A 409 -8.94 0.56 6.01
N LEU A 410 -8.81 0.62 7.34
CA LEU A 410 -8.86 -0.56 8.21
C LEU A 410 -10.20 -1.30 8.15
N SER A 411 -11.28 -0.68 7.70
CA SER A 411 -12.55 -1.37 7.47
C SER A 411 -12.50 -2.38 6.31
N ASN A 412 -11.50 -2.26 5.43
CA ASN A 412 -11.27 -3.16 4.29
C ASN A 412 -10.01 -4.04 4.47
N ALA A 413 -9.40 -4.03 5.66
CA ALA A 413 -8.12 -4.70 5.90
C ALA A 413 -8.18 -6.23 5.77
N ASP A 414 -9.35 -6.85 5.98
CA ASP A 414 -9.53 -8.29 5.82
C ASP A 414 -9.38 -8.76 4.36
N SER A 415 -9.71 -7.89 3.40
CA SER A 415 -9.59 -8.17 1.97
C SER A 415 -8.27 -7.71 1.35
N GLU A 416 -7.54 -6.82 2.03
CA GLU A 416 -6.36 -6.13 1.51
C GLU A 416 -5.18 -6.22 2.51
N PRO A 417 -4.34 -7.28 2.43
CA PRO A 417 -3.29 -7.56 3.42
C PRO A 417 -2.25 -6.46 3.61
N TRP A 418 -2.09 -5.55 2.62
CA TRP A 418 -1.12 -4.44 2.68
C TRP A 418 -1.53 -3.31 3.64
N ILE A 419 -2.82 -3.21 4.01
CA ILE A 419 -3.37 -2.06 4.76
C ILE A 419 -2.76 -1.95 6.15
N TRP A 420 -2.75 -3.04 6.93
CA TRP A 420 -2.20 -3.02 8.28
C TRP A 420 -0.72 -2.62 8.33
N PRO A 421 0.20 -3.28 7.57
CA PRO A 421 1.61 -2.91 7.58
C PRO A 421 1.84 -1.48 7.11
N TRP A 422 1.03 -1.03 6.14
CA TRP A 422 1.16 0.32 5.61
C TRP A 422 0.72 1.37 6.64
N CYS A 423 -0.47 1.24 7.23
CA CYS A 423 -0.96 2.13 8.29
C CYS A 423 -0.02 2.15 9.49
N ALA A 424 0.50 0.99 9.90
CA ALA A 424 1.45 0.89 10.99
C ALA A 424 2.73 1.71 10.74
N ARG A 425 3.27 1.69 9.53
CA ARG A 425 4.43 2.53 9.17
C ARG A 425 4.11 4.02 9.29
N GLN A 426 2.95 4.46 8.82
CA GLN A 426 2.56 5.87 8.90
C GLN A 426 2.35 6.31 10.35
N VAL A 427 1.66 5.50 11.15
CA VAL A 427 1.44 5.80 12.57
C VAL A 427 2.75 5.77 13.36
N ALA A 428 3.70 4.88 13.04
CA ALA A 428 5.03 4.88 13.65
C ALA A 428 5.82 6.16 13.32
N ALA A 429 5.72 6.64 12.08
CA ALA A 429 6.42 7.85 11.62
C ALA A 429 5.83 9.15 12.19
N PHE A 430 4.50 9.27 12.22
CA PHE A 430 3.82 10.51 12.53
C PHE A 430 3.05 10.53 13.85
N GLY A 431 2.77 9.36 14.44
CA GLY A 431 1.94 9.23 15.64
C GLY A 431 2.56 9.83 16.92
N ARG A 432 3.83 10.24 16.90
CA ARG A 432 4.52 10.88 18.02
C ARG A 432 5.07 12.26 17.70
N THR A 433 4.50 12.94 16.72
CA THR A 433 4.88 14.32 16.36
C THR A 433 4.19 15.36 17.24
N SER A 434 2.96 15.09 17.68
CA SER A 434 2.19 15.94 18.58
C SER A 434 1.36 15.10 19.55
N VAL A 435 0.78 15.73 20.56
CA VAL A 435 -0.16 15.07 21.49
C VAL A 435 -1.45 14.69 20.75
N GLU A 436 -1.90 15.54 19.85
CA GLU A 436 -3.08 15.33 19.01
C GLU A 436 -2.94 14.09 18.12
N SER A 437 -1.71 13.77 17.71
CA SER A 437 -1.42 12.54 16.94
C SER A 437 -1.19 11.33 17.84
N ALA A 438 -0.61 11.50 19.04
CA ALA A 438 -0.23 10.42 19.94
C ALA A 438 -1.43 9.70 20.56
N LEU A 439 -2.49 10.43 20.91
CA LEU A 439 -3.70 9.82 21.47
C LEU A 439 -4.41 8.87 20.49
N PRO A 440 -4.73 9.26 19.24
CA PRO A 440 -5.29 8.32 18.29
C PRO A 440 -4.28 7.24 17.83
N ALA A 441 -2.97 7.52 17.87
CA ALA A 441 -1.94 6.50 17.61
C ALA A 441 -1.96 5.40 18.67
N LEU A 442 -2.13 5.76 19.95
CA LEU A 442 -2.26 4.76 21.01
C LEU A 442 -3.46 3.84 20.78
N ALA A 443 -4.63 4.42 20.43
CA ALA A 443 -5.82 3.64 20.10
C ALA A 443 -5.62 2.75 18.85
N PHE A 444 -4.89 3.24 17.85
CA PHE A 444 -4.51 2.44 16.69
C PHE A 444 -3.65 1.23 17.08
N TRP A 445 -2.62 1.44 17.95
CA TRP A 445 -1.76 0.35 18.40
C TRP A 445 -2.51 -0.67 19.24
N ASP A 446 -3.42 -0.24 20.12
CA ASP A 446 -4.28 -1.16 20.88
C ASP A 446 -5.13 -2.04 19.94
N ARG A 447 -5.78 -1.46 18.93
CA ARG A 447 -6.51 -2.19 17.91
C ARG A 447 -5.61 -3.12 17.07
N CYS A 448 -4.40 -2.68 16.73
CA CYS A 448 -3.43 -3.51 16.02
C CYS A 448 -3.03 -4.74 16.84
N ILE A 449 -2.82 -4.59 18.14
CA ILE A 449 -2.48 -5.68 19.07
C ILE A 449 -3.67 -6.65 19.26
N GLU A 450 -4.89 -6.15 19.31
CA GLU A 450 -6.11 -6.98 19.39
C GLU A 450 -6.25 -7.85 18.13
N THR A 451 -6.00 -7.28 16.95
CA THR A 451 -6.12 -7.99 15.66
C THR A 451 -4.94 -8.93 15.41
N HIS A 452 -3.73 -8.51 15.82
CA HIS A 452 -2.47 -9.22 15.60
C HIS A 452 -1.69 -9.40 16.92
N PRO A 453 -2.13 -10.28 17.83
CA PRO A 453 -1.57 -10.40 19.18
C PRO A 453 -0.07 -10.73 19.24
N GLN A 454 0.48 -11.34 18.21
CA GLN A 454 1.89 -11.74 18.14
C GLN A 454 2.80 -10.69 17.47
N LEU A 455 2.27 -9.54 17.06
CA LEU A 455 3.06 -8.50 16.42
C LEU A 455 3.84 -7.69 17.48
N GLY A 456 5.09 -8.10 17.74
CA GLY A 456 5.98 -7.48 18.75
C GLY A 456 6.19 -5.99 18.51
N ARG A 457 6.43 -5.59 17.24
CA ARG A 457 6.64 -4.18 16.88
C ARG A 457 5.46 -3.27 17.25
N ALA A 458 4.21 -3.72 17.08
CA ALA A 458 3.04 -2.93 17.48
C ALA A 458 3.02 -2.68 19.00
N ARG A 459 3.49 -3.66 19.79
CA ARG A 459 3.62 -3.55 21.25
C ARG A 459 4.72 -2.57 21.64
N ALA A 460 5.87 -2.61 20.97
CA ALA A 460 6.95 -1.65 21.18
C ALA A 460 6.48 -0.22 20.87
N GLU A 461 5.83 -0.02 19.74
CA GLU A 461 5.30 1.28 19.31
C GLU A 461 4.21 1.82 20.26
N ARG A 462 3.36 0.94 20.78
CA ARG A 462 2.39 1.29 21.83
C ARG A 462 3.08 1.82 23.08
N LEU A 463 4.11 1.12 23.57
CA LEU A 463 4.87 1.52 24.74
C LEU A 463 5.57 2.87 24.49
N LEU A 464 6.24 3.03 23.35
CA LEU A 464 6.90 4.29 22.98
C LEU A 464 5.92 5.46 22.86
N THR A 465 4.71 5.21 22.38
CA THR A 465 3.66 6.24 22.31
C THR A 465 3.20 6.64 23.73
N SER A 466 3.09 5.68 24.66
CA SER A 466 2.78 5.98 26.06
C SER A 466 3.88 6.81 26.71
N PHE A 467 5.16 6.47 26.51
CA PHE A 467 6.27 7.27 27.04
C PHE A 467 6.32 8.69 26.45
N TYR A 468 5.99 8.83 25.16
CA TYR A 468 5.89 10.15 24.55
C TYR A 468 4.78 10.99 25.22
N LEU A 469 3.60 10.42 25.44
CA LEU A 469 2.50 11.11 26.13
C LEU A 469 2.89 11.53 27.54
N ARG A 470 3.55 10.66 28.32
CA ARG A 470 4.10 11.00 29.64
C ARG A 470 5.07 12.18 29.58
N ALA A 471 6.02 12.15 28.65
CA ALA A 471 7.00 13.23 28.46
C ALA A 471 6.35 14.57 28.08
N LYS A 472 5.12 14.54 27.55
CA LYS A 472 4.30 15.73 27.25
C LYS A 472 3.33 16.10 28.39
N GLY A 473 3.46 15.44 29.57
CA GLY A 473 2.67 15.74 30.77
C GLY A 473 1.30 15.08 30.83
N HIS A 474 1.02 14.10 29.94
CA HIS A 474 -0.20 13.32 30.04
C HIS A 474 -0.08 12.25 31.10
N ASP A 475 -1.14 12.09 31.89
CA ASP A 475 -1.25 11.03 32.88
C ASP A 475 -1.44 9.68 32.18
N ILE A 476 -0.48 8.77 32.38
CA ILE A 476 -0.52 7.37 31.90
C ILE A 476 -0.51 6.37 33.05
N GLY A 477 -0.80 6.83 34.29
CA GLY A 477 -0.80 6.07 35.54
C GLY A 477 0.54 6.10 36.25
N GLU A 478 0.57 5.51 37.46
CA GLU A 478 1.77 5.41 38.28
C GLU A 478 2.78 4.41 37.71
N TYR A 479 4.07 4.61 38.00
CA TYR A 479 5.16 3.74 37.53
C TYR A 479 4.90 2.24 37.78
N SER A 480 4.44 1.90 39.00
CA SER A 480 4.18 0.49 39.36
C SER A 480 3.05 -0.16 38.55
N GLU A 481 2.01 0.58 38.24
CA GLU A 481 0.88 0.14 37.42
C GLU A 481 1.32 -0.02 35.96
N PHE A 482 1.98 0.99 35.42
CA PHE A 482 2.50 0.96 34.07
C PHE A 482 3.54 -0.14 33.88
N ARG A 483 4.38 -0.41 34.86
CA ARG A 483 5.35 -1.50 34.83
C ARG A 483 4.69 -2.86 34.59
N SER A 484 3.54 -3.12 35.20
CA SER A 484 2.77 -4.36 34.95
C SER A 484 2.25 -4.45 33.53
N VAL A 485 1.82 -3.32 32.95
CA VAL A 485 1.42 -3.24 31.53
C VAL A 485 2.63 -3.43 30.62
N PHE A 486 3.74 -2.77 30.93
CA PHE A 486 4.99 -2.87 30.20
C PHE A 486 5.47 -4.32 30.09
N ASP A 487 5.52 -5.05 31.20
CA ASP A 487 6.02 -6.44 31.25
C ASP A 487 5.18 -7.38 30.35
N LYS A 488 3.86 -7.17 30.27
CA LYS A 488 2.99 -7.93 29.38
C LYS A 488 3.26 -7.66 27.88
N HIS A 489 3.55 -6.40 27.55
CA HIS A 489 3.81 -6.03 26.16
C HIS A 489 5.22 -6.43 25.72
N ILE A 490 6.24 -6.13 26.55
CA ILE A 490 7.64 -6.32 26.20
C ILE A 490 8.03 -7.80 26.05
N ALA A 491 7.29 -8.71 26.69
CA ALA A 491 7.55 -10.14 26.64
C ALA A 491 7.45 -10.76 25.23
N ILE A 492 6.80 -10.08 24.29
CA ILE A 492 6.57 -10.55 22.90
C ILE A 492 7.37 -9.70 21.91
N VAL A 493 8.06 -8.66 22.38
CA VAL A 493 8.85 -7.77 21.51
C VAL A 493 10.21 -8.40 21.27
N ASP A 494 10.64 -8.40 20.00
CA ASP A 494 11.98 -8.84 19.62
C ASP A 494 13.06 -7.92 20.21
N ALA A 495 14.26 -8.46 20.45
CA ALA A 495 15.34 -7.73 21.11
C ALA A 495 15.68 -6.40 20.42
N GLU A 496 15.64 -6.38 19.09
CA GLU A 496 15.91 -5.18 18.28
C GLU A 496 14.94 -4.04 18.56
N ASP A 497 13.63 -4.35 18.69
CA ASP A 497 12.59 -3.37 18.98
C ASP A 497 12.40 -3.09 20.49
N ALA A 498 12.94 -3.94 21.37
CA ALA A 498 12.73 -3.87 22.82
C ALA A 498 13.69 -2.91 23.52
N ALA A 499 14.87 -2.66 23.00
CA ALA A 499 15.91 -1.87 23.67
C ALA A 499 15.45 -0.46 24.03
N LEU A 500 14.86 0.27 23.09
CA LEU A 500 14.38 1.63 23.31
C LEU A 500 13.21 1.71 24.33
N PRO A 501 12.18 0.85 24.30
CA PRO A 501 11.21 0.78 25.38
C PRO A 501 11.82 0.56 26.78
N TRP A 502 12.80 -0.34 26.92
CA TRP A 502 13.50 -0.55 28.17
C TRP A 502 14.25 0.69 28.64
N ASP A 503 14.96 1.37 27.74
CA ASP A 503 15.64 2.64 28.03
C ASP A 503 14.67 3.69 28.57
N ARG A 504 13.53 3.88 27.89
CA ARG A 504 12.50 4.84 28.32
C ARG A 504 11.91 4.52 29.68
N LEU A 505 11.71 3.24 30.00
CA LEU A 505 11.27 2.81 31.32
C LEU A 505 12.35 3.06 32.38
N GLY A 506 13.63 2.89 32.02
CA GLY A 506 14.76 3.20 32.89
C GLY A 506 14.82 4.68 33.25
N HIS A 507 14.61 5.57 32.28
CA HIS A 507 14.51 7.00 32.56
C HIS A 507 13.32 7.35 33.47
N TRP A 508 12.18 6.70 33.30
CA TRP A 508 11.06 6.90 34.21
C TRP A 508 11.41 6.44 35.64
N ALA A 509 12.03 5.27 35.79
CA ALA A 509 12.49 4.81 37.08
C ALA A 509 13.50 5.79 37.75
N GLN A 510 14.39 6.37 36.94
CA GLN A 510 15.34 7.40 37.38
C GLN A 510 14.61 8.67 37.86
N ASP A 511 13.60 9.16 37.15
CA ASP A 511 12.79 10.32 37.55
C ASP A 511 12.08 10.10 38.89
N GLU A 512 11.70 8.84 39.19
CA GLU A 512 11.13 8.43 40.50
C GLU A 512 12.18 8.20 41.59
N GLY A 513 13.46 8.41 41.29
CA GLY A 513 14.58 8.12 42.20
C GLY A 513 14.84 6.63 42.45
N ASN A 514 14.23 5.76 41.66
CA ASN A 514 14.39 4.30 41.76
C ASN A 514 15.58 3.84 40.89
N TRP A 515 16.79 4.02 41.44
CA TRP A 515 18.02 3.71 40.71
C TRP A 515 18.23 2.22 40.46
N GLU A 516 17.77 1.33 41.34
CA GLU A 516 17.80 -0.13 41.12
C GLU A 516 16.89 -0.51 39.94
N GLY A 517 15.70 0.09 39.87
CA GLY A 517 14.78 -0.08 38.74
C GLY A 517 15.34 0.47 37.44
N ALA A 518 16.00 1.63 37.52
CA ALA A 518 16.66 2.26 36.37
C ALA A 518 17.80 1.39 35.84
N GLU A 519 18.69 0.90 36.71
CA GLU A 519 19.80 0.01 36.37
C GLU A 519 19.32 -1.25 35.64
N LEU A 520 18.30 -1.91 36.21
CA LEU A 520 17.72 -3.11 35.60
C LEU A 520 17.23 -2.84 34.17
N CYS A 521 16.56 -1.73 33.96
CA CYS A 521 16.02 -1.35 32.65
C CYS A 521 17.12 -0.99 31.65
N PHE A 522 18.08 -0.15 32.07
CA PHE A 522 19.21 0.23 31.21
C PHE A 522 20.12 -0.97 30.88
N ARG A 523 20.29 -1.90 31.81
CA ARG A 523 21.01 -3.14 31.55
C ARG A 523 20.33 -3.99 30.48
N LYS A 524 19.00 -4.10 30.53
CA LYS A 524 18.23 -4.79 29.49
C LYS A 524 18.40 -4.13 28.13
N ALA A 525 18.32 -2.81 28.06
CA ALA A 525 18.55 -2.07 26.81
C ALA A 525 19.97 -2.30 26.27
N TYR A 526 20.98 -2.24 27.16
CA TYR A 526 22.38 -2.46 26.82
C TYR A 526 22.66 -3.90 26.34
N GLU A 527 22.11 -4.92 27.03
CA GLU A 527 22.24 -6.33 26.65
C GLU A 527 21.65 -6.62 25.26
N MET A 528 20.60 -5.89 24.85
CA MET A 528 19.88 -6.07 23.59
C MET A 528 20.53 -5.34 22.40
N ALA A 529 20.97 -4.11 22.60
CA ALA A 529 21.40 -3.24 21.50
C ALA A 529 22.81 -2.63 21.70
N GLY A 530 23.48 -2.95 22.80
CA GLY A 530 24.88 -2.59 23.01
C GLY A 530 25.13 -1.12 23.28
N GLY A 531 26.24 -0.63 22.79
CA GLY A 531 26.95 0.57 23.17
C GLY A 531 26.16 1.87 23.35
N HIS A 532 25.14 2.16 22.55
CA HIS A 532 24.38 3.41 22.67
C HIS A 532 23.63 3.58 24.02
N TYR A 533 23.39 2.49 24.73
CA TYR A 533 22.72 2.51 26.05
C TYR A 533 23.69 2.42 27.23
N GLY A 534 25.00 2.36 26.96
CA GLY A 534 26.04 2.19 27.99
C GLY A 534 26.17 3.39 28.92
N TYR A 535 25.96 4.61 28.43
CA TYR A 535 26.03 5.81 29.25
C TYR A 535 24.99 5.79 30.39
N CYS A 536 23.73 5.50 30.09
CA CYS A 536 22.66 5.44 31.08
C CYS A 536 22.90 4.33 32.11
N LEU A 537 23.35 3.15 31.65
CA LEU A 537 23.69 2.04 32.52
C LEU A 537 24.88 2.39 33.43
N GLY A 538 25.96 2.94 32.87
CA GLY A 538 27.13 3.34 33.62
C GLY A 538 26.82 4.41 34.70
N THR A 539 26.01 5.39 34.34
CA THR A 539 25.52 6.43 35.27
C THR A 539 24.70 5.82 36.39
N ALA A 540 23.75 4.94 36.10
CA ALA A 540 22.95 4.28 37.13
C ALA A 540 23.80 3.43 38.05
N LEU A 541 24.80 2.71 37.55
CA LEU A 541 25.75 1.95 38.34
C LEU A 541 26.59 2.85 39.28
N ASN A 542 27.01 4.02 38.79
CA ASN A 542 27.70 5.01 39.63
C ASN A 542 26.82 5.49 40.79
N PHE A 543 25.56 5.81 40.52
CA PHE A 543 24.60 6.19 41.58
C PHE A 543 24.36 5.07 42.61
N LEU A 544 24.45 3.82 42.20
CA LEU A 544 24.35 2.65 43.07
C LEU A 544 25.67 2.30 43.78
N GLY A 545 26.74 3.06 43.55
CA GLY A 545 28.06 2.79 44.13
C GLY A 545 28.79 1.58 43.48
N ARG A 546 28.31 1.07 42.36
CA ARG A 546 28.87 -0.11 41.66
C ARG A 546 29.93 0.32 40.64
N PHE A 547 30.91 1.09 41.09
CA PHE A 547 31.90 1.77 40.24
C PHE A 547 32.80 0.83 39.42
N GLU A 548 33.16 -0.34 39.99
CA GLU A 548 33.97 -1.31 39.23
C GLU A 548 33.20 -1.92 38.02
N GLU A 549 31.89 -2.01 38.09
CA GLU A 549 31.07 -2.46 36.98
C GLU A 549 30.80 -1.35 35.97
N SER A 550 30.63 -0.10 36.42
CA SER A 550 30.36 1.04 35.54
C SER A 550 31.56 1.41 34.70
N ARG A 551 32.78 1.31 35.27
CA ARG A 551 34.01 1.78 34.67
C ARG A 551 34.27 1.25 33.26
N PRO A 552 34.28 -0.07 32.97
CA PRO A 552 34.57 -0.57 31.62
C PRO A 552 33.53 -0.10 30.60
N ILE A 553 32.26 0.03 31.00
CA ILE A 553 31.17 0.50 30.16
C ILE A 553 31.37 1.98 29.82
N LEU A 554 31.65 2.81 30.84
CA LEU A 554 31.87 4.25 30.69
C LEU A 554 33.17 4.56 29.92
N LEU A 555 34.21 3.73 30.05
CA LEU A 555 35.41 3.86 29.28
C LEU A 555 35.15 3.70 27.78
N GLU A 556 34.40 2.66 27.41
CA GLU A 556 33.99 2.45 26.02
C GLU A 556 33.14 3.62 25.49
N GLN A 557 32.23 4.16 26.31
CA GLN A 557 31.43 5.34 25.95
C GLN A 557 32.33 6.55 25.70
N ALA A 558 33.18 6.92 26.66
CA ALA A 558 33.99 8.12 26.61
C ALA A 558 35.03 8.10 25.49
N GLU A 559 35.64 6.94 25.20
CA GLU A 559 36.71 6.82 24.20
C GLU A 559 36.17 6.61 22.77
N HIS A 560 35.04 5.90 22.57
CA HIS A 560 34.68 5.37 21.27
C HIS A 560 33.25 5.70 20.80
N LEU A 561 32.27 5.69 21.68
CA LEU A 561 30.87 5.77 21.29
C LEU A 561 30.25 7.15 21.49
N GLN A 562 30.56 7.79 22.62
CA GLN A 562 30.03 9.10 22.99
C GLN A 562 31.12 9.93 23.69
N PRO A 563 32.12 10.42 22.96
CA PRO A 563 33.24 11.17 23.52
C PRO A 563 32.85 12.61 23.88
N ASP A 564 31.91 12.77 24.81
CA ASP A 564 31.45 14.07 25.34
C ASP A 564 31.87 14.30 26.79
N ALA A 565 31.69 15.53 27.26
CA ALA A 565 32.09 15.93 28.61
C ALA A 565 31.38 15.10 29.70
N MET A 566 30.11 14.74 29.48
CA MET A 566 29.31 13.97 30.45
C MET A 566 29.85 12.53 30.59
N SER A 567 30.19 11.88 29.50
CA SER A 567 30.75 10.53 29.50
C SER A 567 32.11 10.48 30.19
N TRP A 568 32.99 11.45 29.92
CA TRP A 568 34.27 11.57 30.58
C TRP A 568 34.14 11.90 32.08
N PHE A 569 33.18 12.76 32.44
CA PHE A 569 32.89 13.04 33.85
C PHE A 569 32.44 11.79 34.63
N GLN A 570 31.50 11.03 34.07
CA GLN A 570 31.03 9.80 34.71
C GLN A 570 32.14 8.75 34.83
N LEU A 571 33.04 8.65 33.85
CA LEU A 571 34.23 7.82 33.91
C LEU A 571 35.19 8.30 35.02
N GLY A 572 35.39 9.62 35.14
CA GLY A 572 36.17 10.24 36.18
C GLY A 572 35.67 9.89 37.58
N LEU A 573 34.34 9.94 37.77
CA LEU A 573 33.67 9.56 39.02
C LEU A 573 33.89 8.08 39.37
N ALA A 574 33.75 7.18 38.38
CA ALA A 574 34.02 5.75 38.56
C ALA A 574 35.49 5.47 38.92
N ASN A 575 36.44 6.12 38.19
CA ASN A 575 37.86 5.98 38.48
C ASN A 575 38.26 6.49 39.86
N SER A 576 37.74 7.67 40.24
CA SER A 576 38.00 8.25 41.56
C SER A 576 37.55 7.30 42.69
N ASN A 577 36.34 6.78 42.60
CA ASN A 577 35.78 5.90 43.64
C ASN A 577 36.38 4.48 43.64
N THR A 578 37.15 4.10 42.59
CA THR A 578 37.89 2.82 42.53
C THR A 578 39.37 2.98 42.81
N GLY A 579 39.82 4.17 43.27
CA GLY A 579 41.21 4.44 43.65
C GLY A 579 42.16 4.57 42.44
N ARG A 580 41.62 4.82 41.25
CA ARG A 580 42.41 5.05 40.00
C ARG A 580 42.54 6.54 39.80
N THR A 581 43.31 7.17 40.68
CA THR A 581 43.37 8.62 40.76
C THR A 581 43.91 9.28 39.50
N SER A 582 44.98 8.73 38.92
CA SER A 582 45.57 9.30 37.71
C SER A 582 44.59 9.26 36.54
N GLU A 583 43.85 8.17 36.38
CA GLU A 583 42.80 8.03 35.35
C GLU A 583 41.58 8.93 35.63
N ALA A 584 41.28 9.18 36.91
CA ALA A 584 40.19 10.10 37.30
C ALA A 584 40.55 11.54 36.93
N ILE A 585 41.77 11.99 37.27
CA ILE A 585 42.30 13.33 36.93
C ILE A 585 42.22 13.51 35.41
N ALA A 586 42.78 12.57 34.61
CA ALA A 586 42.78 12.66 33.16
C ALA A 586 41.35 12.71 32.57
N ALA A 587 40.40 11.97 33.18
CA ALA A 587 39.02 11.95 32.71
C ALA A 587 38.29 13.28 33.03
N TYR A 588 38.48 13.85 34.20
CA TYR A 588 37.92 15.16 34.54
C TYR A 588 38.53 16.30 33.71
N GLU A 589 39.87 16.27 33.48
CA GLU A 589 40.52 17.23 32.60
C GLU A 589 39.94 17.17 31.19
N LYS A 590 39.71 15.95 30.70
CA LYS A 590 39.12 15.76 29.37
C LYS A 590 37.67 16.25 29.30
N ALA A 591 36.91 16.04 30.36
CA ALA A 591 35.56 16.59 30.48
C ALA A 591 35.54 18.13 30.40
N ILE A 592 36.48 18.78 31.13
CA ILE A 592 36.64 20.24 31.16
C ILE A 592 37.16 20.77 29.81
N GLU A 593 38.06 20.03 29.13
CA GLU A 593 38.54 20.36 27.79
C GLU A 593 37.37 20.39 26.77
N LEU A 594 36.48 19.40 26.84
CA LEU A 594 35.34 19.26 25.92
C LEU A 594 34.20 20.25 26.24
N ASP A 595 33.97 20.51 27.52
CA ASP A 595 33.00 21.50 27.99
C ASP A 595 33.61 22.33 29.13
N PRO A 596 34.18 23.50 28.82
CA PRO A 596 34.71 24.38 29.85
C PRO A 596 33.66 24.96 30.82
N GLU A 597 32.39 24.88 30.48
CA GLU A 597 31.25 25.31 31.35
C GLU A 597 30.75 24.19 32.24
N TYR A 598 31.38 23.02 32.23
CA TYR A 598 30.96 21.88 33.06
C TYR A 598 31.49 21.99 34.50
N ASP A 599 30.76 22.76 35.30
CA ASP A 599 31.12 23.20 36.66
C ASP A 599 31.51 22.06 37.60
N ILE A 600 30.64 21.03 37.72
CA ILE A 600 30.85 19.90 38.64
C ILE A 600 32.15 19.13 38.35
N ALA A 601 32.62 19.09 37.10
CA ALA A 601 33.86 18.43 36.74
C ALA A 601 35.08 19.17 37.31
N MET A 602 35.08 20.51 37.35
CA MET A 602 36.13 21.31 37.96
C MET A 602 36.21 21.12 39.47
N PHE A 603 35.06 21.13 40.12
CA PHE A 603 35.01 20.90 41.59
C PHE A 603 35.50 19.50 41.95
N ASN A 604 35.10 18.45 41.19
CA ASN A 604 35.56 17.08 41.43
C ASN A 604 37.04 16.89 41.14
N LEU A 605 37.57 17.52 40.07
CA LEU A 605 39.00 17.50 39.74
C LEU A 605 39.82 18.05 40.92
N GLY A 606 39.41 19.21 41.46
CA GLY A 606 40.07 19.80 42.60
C GLY A 606 40.03 18.89 43.83
N GLY A 607 38.85 18.23 44.10
CA GLY A 607 38.71 17.27 45.18
C GLY A 607 39.63 16.05 45.06
N VAL A 608 39.78 15.51 43.83
CA VAL A 608 40.68 14.38 43.59
C VAL A 608 42.16 14.78 43.80
N LEU A 609 42.56 15.94 43.25
CA LEU A 609 43.93 16.47 43.43
C LEU A 609 44.24 16.74 44.93
N TRP A 610 43.28 17.29 45.66
CA TRP A 610 43.41 17.52 47.11
C TRP A 610 43.66 16.21 47.88
N ASN A 611 42.84 15.20 47.60
CA ASN A 611 42.94 13.89 48.28
C ASN A 611 44.26 13.17 47.98
N GLU A 612 44.89 13.44 46.80
CA GLU A 612 46.21 12.91 46.46
C GLU A 612 47.39 13.71 47.06
N GLY A 613 47.08 14.82 47.72
CA GLY A 613 48.12 15.70 48.30
C GLY A 613 48.73 16.69 47.31
N GLU A 614 48.18 16.80 46.10
CA GLU A 614 48.58 17.80 45.11
C GLU A 614 47.90 19.15 45.42
N ILE A 615 48.18 19.66 46.62
CA ILE A 615 47.45 20.77 47.20
C ILE A 615 47.48 22.02 46.32
N VAL A 616 48.64 22.38 45.78
CA VAL A 616 48.79 23.58 44.92
C VAL A 616 47.97 23.48 43.65
N ALA A 617 47.91 22.30 43.05
CA ALA A 617 47.12 22.08 41.86
C ALA A 617 45.58 22.09 42.18
N ALA A 618 45.21 21.53 43.31
CA ALA A 618 43.82 21.55 43.78
C ALA A 618 43.33 22.98 44.06
N GLU A 619 44.16 23.80 44.77
CA GLU A 619 43.89 25.22 45.02
C GLU A 619 43.69 26.01 43.72
N ASP A 620 44.57 25.83 42.72
CA ASP A 620 44.45 26.51 41.42
C ASP A 620 43.15 26.15 40.69
N VAL A 621 42.82 24.86 40.65
CA VAL A 621 41.58 24.40 40.03
C VAL A 621 40.33 24.91 40.74
N TRP A 622 40.30 24.83 42.07
CA TRP A 622 39.16 25.26 42.85
C TRP A 622 38.98 26.78 42.84
N LEU A 623 40.07 27.58 42.89
CA LEU A 623 39.96 29.04 42.79
C LEU A 623 39.36 29.45 41.43
N ARG A 624 39.81 28.81 40.33
CA ARG A 624 39.23 29.04 39.03
C ARG A 624 37.76 28.59 38.94
N ALA A 625 37.40 27.47 39.61
CA ALA A 625 36.03 27.00 39.65
C ALA A 625 35.12 27.97 40.41
N VAL A 626 35.54 28.45 41.58
CA VAL A 626 34.79 29.42 42.39
C VAL A 626 34.66 30.77 41.71
N GLU A 627 35.73 31.25 41.01
CA GLU A 627 35.67 32.50 40.24
C GLU A 627 34.67 32.39 39.11
N LYS A 628 34.66 31.25 38.41
CA LYS A 628 33.80 31.01 37.24
C LYS A 628 32.38 30.68 37.62
N PHE A 629 32.18 29.92 38.69
CA PHE A 629 30.86 29.42 39.15
C PHE A 629 30.52 29.82 40.57
N PRO A 630 30.42 31.12 40.89
CA PRO A 630 30.28 31.63 42.24
C PRO A 630 28.98 31.20 42.97
N ASN A 631 27.98 30.73 42.24
CA ASN A 631 26.69 30.28 42.81
C ASN A 631 26.58 28.75 42.86
N HIS A 632 27.65 27.99 42.58
CA HIS A 632 27.61 26.54 42.68
C HIS A 632 27.52 26.09 44.13
N GLU A 633 26.81 25.01 44.43
CA GLU A 633 26.53 24.52 45.80
C GLU A 633 27.79 24.17 46.61
N LEU A 634 28.86 23.76 45.92
CA LEU A 634 30.14 23.40 46.58
C LEU A 634 31.04 24.58 46.89
N VAL A 635 30.69 25.81 46.50
CA VAL A 635 31.57 27.00 46.68
C VAL A 635 31.88 27.25 48.16
N GLU A 636 30.87 27.25 49.02
CA GLU A 636 31.07 27.49 50.47
C GLU A 636 31.98 26.43 51.09
N GLU A 637 31.82 25.17 50.73
CA GLU A 637 32.64 24.07 51.23
C GLU A 637 34.11 24.19 50.74
N VAL A 638 34.32 24.46 49.49
CA VAL A 638 35.65 24.63 48.88
C VAL A 638 36.37 25.83 49.51
N LEU A 639 35.68 26.98 49.68
CA LEU A 639 36.28 28.14 50.32
C LEU A 639 36.68 27.86 51.79
N ALA A 640 35.87 27.12 52.54
CA ALA A 640 36.18 26.72 53.91
C ALA A 640 37.45 25.82 53.94
N ILE A 641 37.62 24.92 52.99
CA ILE A 641 38.81 24.07 52.86
C ILE A 641 40.05 24.92 52.56
N LEU A 642 39.95 25.85 51.61
CA LEU A 642 41.03 26.74 51.21
C LEU A 642 41.49 27.67 52.34
N GLU A 643 40.58 28.18 53.17
CA GLU A 643 40.90 29.00 54.35
C GLU A 643 41.64 28.25 55.43
N LEU A 644 41.48 26.91 55.53
CA LEU A 644 42.20 26.08 56.50
C LEU A 644 43.66 25.82 56.10
N THR A 645 44.06 26.09 54.87
CA THR A 645 45.41 25.87 54.31
C THR A 645 46.23 27.14 54.18
N CYS A 646 45.60 28.32 54.32
CA CYS A 646 46.29 29.60 54.44
C CYS A 646 46.65 29.91 55.91
#